data_5f8365d02417e24b41b5a49cc1f8ef67
#
_entry.id   5f8365d02417e24b41b5a49cc1f8ef67
#
_cell.length_a   1.000
_cell.length_b   1.000
_cell.length_c   1.000
_cell.angle_alpha   90.00
_cell.angle_beta   90.00
_cell.angle_gamma   90.00
#
_symmetry.space_group_name_H-M   'P 1'
#
loop_
_entity.id
_entity.type
_entity.pdbx_description
1 polymer ?
#
loop_
_entity_poly.entity_id
_entity_poly.type
_entity_poly.pdbx_seq_one_letter_code
_entity_poly.pdbx_strand_id
1 'polypeptide(L)'
;MKHRHLLLAAAVAAATLALAACKKDAAPGTDTASSSAPAGETADQFVARINAEFKAAYPEMTSAQWLSSTYINSDSERIAAKANERSLTQLNSWIEQAGKFDGQPMTEDSKRAIHLLKLMSSMPAPRDPAKLAQLTQIATRMEGSYGAGKYCTDASDPNSCRQLGELEQVLARSRDYDTQLDAWQGWHSTTKSMRGDYQQFVSLVNEGAKGMGFSDAGQMWRSGYDMPPEQIGPETDRLWEQVKPMYEQLHCYARGKLDKTYGKDKAEVGNGLIAAHLLGNMWQQDWSNLWDQLEPYPGAGSLDITAALEKQYQTNLSAALAKAGKDANVAAQYKAQREAELRTAKQMTERAQDFYVSLGMPSLPQSYWDKTQFIKPDDRDVVCHASAWDMNMEGDVRTKMCIKPNEENFTTIYHELGHIYYDLAYNPLPPLFQGGANDGFHEAIGDTIVLAMTPKYLSSIGLVDAPTESREAVINNQMRMALSGVSFLPFGLMIDRWRWGVFDGSITPDNYNKAWWDLKAKYQGVAPASTRGEEFFDPGAKYHVPGNTPYTRYFLARILQFQFYKGLCDAAGYKGPLHECTFYGNKEAGQKYWAMLSKGASQPWQATLKELTGTDKLDAGPMIEYFSPVNEWLKQQNEGQMCGWQASAAPAAK
;
A
#
# COMPACT_ATOMS: atom_id res chain seq x y z
N MET A 1 17.49 50.00 14.98
CA MET A 1 16.73 50.86 15.91
C MET A 1 15.90 49.90 16.75
N LYS A 2 16.41 49.43 17.89
CA LYS A 2 16.35 49.91 19.29
C LYS A 2 14.94 50.32 19.72
N HIS A 3 14.47 49.60 20.76
CA HIS A 3 13.32 49.75 21.64
C HIS A 3 12.03 49.02 21.28
N ARG A 4 11.89 47.84 21.94
CA ARG A 4 10.71 47.47 22.78
C ARG A 4 10.90 46.10 23.44
N HIS A 5 11.90 46.00 24.33
CA HIS A 5 11.86 45.08 25.46
C HIS A 5 11.55 45.94 26.68
N LEU A 6 10.41 45.70 27.32
CA LEU A 6 10.05 46.04 28.71
C LEU A 6 8.52 46.16 28.74
N LEU A 7 7.85 45.07 29.16
CA LEU A 7 6.55 45.04 29.83
C LEU A 7 6.00 43.60 29.77
N LEU A 8 6.62 42.67 30.49
CA LEU A 8 6.02 41.37 30.85
C LEU A 8 6.81 40.78 32.03
N ALA A 9 6.88 41.53 33.13
CA ALA A 9 7.47 41.09 34.39
C ALA A 9 6.70 41.72 35.55
N ALA A 10 5.38 41.51 35.63
CA ALA A 10 4.57 41.91 36.78
C ALA A 10 3.19 41.22 36.78
N ALA A 11 3.13 39.89 36.73
CA ALA A 11 1.89 39.11 36.94
C ALA A 11 2.18 37.66 37.40
N VAL A 12 3.23 37.42 38.16
CA VAL A 12 3.55 36.10 38.79
C VAL A 12 3.84 36.22 40.29
N ALA A 13 3.20 37.16 40.98
CA ALA A 13 3.37 37.31 42.42
C ALA A 13 2.07 37.62 43.17
N ALA A 14 0.97 36.89 42.88
CA ALA A 14 -0.26 36.98 43.68
C ALA A 14 -1.15 35.72 43.58
N ALA A 15 -0.59 34.51 43.63
CA ALA A 15 -1.35 33.24 43.72
C ALA A 15 -0.70 32.18 44.58
N THR A 16 -0.05 32.58 45.70
CA THR A 16 0.47 31.67 46.70
C THR A 16 0.00 32.09 48.09
N LEU A 17 -1.32 32.00 48.36
CA LEU A 17 -1.86 32.04 49.76
C LEU A 17 -3.37 31.78 49.72
N ALA A 18 -3.80 30.57 49.31
CA ALA A 18 -5.14 30.01 49.64
C ALA A 18 -5.20 28.50 49.33
N LEU A 19 -4.33 27.74 49.96
CA LEU A 19 -4.36 26.27 49.94
C LEU A 19 -4.13 25.73 51.36
N ALA A 20 -5.07 25.98 52.24
CA ALA A 20 -5.19 25.24 53.45
C ALA A 20 -6.67 25.18 53.83
N ALA A 21 -7.31 24.09 53.53
CA ALA A 21 -8.53 23.51 54.06
C ALA A 21 -9.51 23.03 52.98
N CYS A 22 -9.22 21.92 52.30
CA CYS A 22 -10.26 20.99 51.86
C CYS A 22 -9.71 19.57 51.97
N LYS A 23 -10.47 18.75 52.66
CA LYS A 23 -10.22 17.34 52.96
C LYS A 23 -9.98 16.54 51.68
N LYS A 24 -9.08 15.56 51.79
CA LYS A 24 -8.89 14.45 50.89
C LYS A 24 -10.23 13.77 50.53
N ASP A 25 -10.70 14.01 49.32
CA ASP A 25 -11.44 13.00 48.59
C ASP A 25 -10.53 12.56 47.43
N ALA A 26 -10.25 11.27 47.39
CA ALA A 26 -9.35 10.67 46.43
C ALA A 26 -9.85 10.91 45.00
N ALA A 27 -9.04 11.58 44.19
CA ALA A 27 -9.19 11.53 42.72
C ALA A 27 -9.05 10.06 42.28
N PRO A 28 -9.87 9.59 41.33
CA PRO A 28 -9.65 8.24 40.77
C PRO A 28 -8.28 8.25 40.11
N GLY A 29 -7.40 7.42 40.66
CA GLY A 29 -6.10 7.14 40.08
C GLY A 29 -6.31 6.65 38.65
N THR A 30 -5.61 7.23 37.73
CA THR A 30 -5.34 6.61 36.44
C THR A 30 -4.42 5.42 36.67
N ASP A 31 -5.02 4.33 37.19
CA ASP A 31 -4.39 3.03 37.16
C ASP A 31 -4.22 2.62 35.69
N THR A 32 -3.01 2.73 35.21
CA THR A 32 -2.53 1.90 34.09
C THR A 32 -2.48 0.47 34.62
N ALA A 33 -3.65 -0.14 34.79
CA ALA A 33 -3.76 -1.55 35.15
C ALA A 33 -3.32 -2.32 33.88
N SER A 34 -2.09 -2.83 33.93
CA SER A 34 -1.75 -4.08 33.29
C SER A 34 -2.78 -5.09 33.78
N SER A 35 -3.83 -5.34 33.00
CA SER A 35 -4.87 -6.29 33.36
C SER A 35 -4.27 -7.69 33.29
N SER A 36 -3.81 -8.19 34.43
CA SER A 36 -3.50 -9.62 34.55
C SER A 36 -4.79 -10.40 34.27
N ALA A 37 -4.68 -11.45 33.42
CA ALA A 37 -5.83 -12.31 33.14
C ALA A 37 -6.51 -12.75 34.44
N PRO A 38 -7.87 -12.68 34.52
CA PRO A 38 -8.60 -13.17 35.67
C PRO A 38 -8.26 -14.63 35.98
N ALA A 39 -8.12 -15.00 37.25
CA ALA A 39 -7.85 -16.38 37.61
C ALA A 39 -9.03 -17.27 37.17
N GLY A 40 -8.76 -18.31 36.35
CA GLY A 40 -9.78 -19.25 35.87
C GLY A 40 -10.52 -18.81 34.61
N GLU A 41 -10.05 -17.75 33.91
CA GLU A 41 -10.60 -17.33 32.60
C GLU A 41 -10.43 -18.44 31.56
N THR A 42 -11.51 -18.78 30.82
CA THR A 42 -11.45 -19.69 29.69
C THR A 42 -10.99 -18.95 28.43
N ALA A 43 -10.55 -19.69 27.38
CA ALA A 43 -10.16 -19.08 26.10
C ALA A 43 -11.30 -18.26 25.46
N ASP A 44 -12.55 -18.76 25.54
CA ASP A 44 -13.71 -18.05 24.98
C ASP A 44 -14.01 -16.76 25.75
N GLN A 45 -13.86 -16.78 27.09
CA GLN A 45 -14.00 -15.58 27.92
C GLN A 45 -12.89 -14.57 27.66
N PHE A 46 -11.67 -15.05 27.47
CA PHE A 46 -10.53 -14.23 27.06
C PHE A 46 -10.82 -13.50 25.75
N VAL A 47 -11.23 -14.23 24.70
CA VAL A 47 -11.55 -13.64 23.38
C VAL A 47 -12.68 -12.61 23.49
N ALA A 48 -13.72 -12.89 24.28
CA ALA A 48 -14.81 -11.94 24.50
C ALA A 48 -14.31 -10.64 25.17
N ARG A 49 -13.45 -10.78 26.20
CA ARG A 49 -12.83 -9.63 26.87
C ARG A 49 -11.93 -8.83 25.94
N ILE A 50 -11.06 -9.50 25.15
CA ILE A 50 -10.15 -8.80 24.23
C ILE A 50 -10.94 -8.05 23.15
N ASN A 51 -11.99 -8.63 22.59
CA ASN A 51 -12.86 -7.91 21.65
C ASN A 51 -13.44 -6.62 22.27
N ALA A 52 -13.88 -6.67 23.52
CA ALA A 52 -14.42 -5.50 24.21
C ALA A 52 -13.33 -4.45 24.50
N GLU A 53 -12.16 -4.87 24.99
CA GLU A 53 -11.02 -3.97 25.27
C GLU A 53 -10.47 -3.34 23.99
N PHE A 54 -10.33 -4.12 22.90
CA PHE A 54 -9.86 -3.63 21.61
C PHE A 54 -10.82 -2.59 21.03
N LYS A 55 -12.12 -2.90 21.03
CA LYS A 55 -13.15 -1.94 20.59
C LYS A 55 -13.11 -0.63 21.37
N ALA A 56 -12.89 -0.70 22.68
CA ALA A 56 -12.84 0.48 23.52
C ALA A 56 -11.56 1.32 23.31
N ALA A 57 -10.43 0.68 23.01
CA ALA A 57 -9.14 1.36 22.81
C ALA A 57 -8.97 1.92 21.39
N TYR A 58 -9.62 1.32 20.38
CA TYR A 58 -9.41 1.62 18.97
C TYR A 58 -9.64 3.08 18.57
N PRO A 59 -10.73 3.76 19.02
CA PRO A 59 -11.00 5.14 18.62
C PRO A 59 -9.95 6.15 19.10
N GLU A 60 -9.29 5.91 20.24
CA GLU A 60 -8.20 6.80 20.71
C GLU A 60 -7.00 6.72 19.79
N MET A 61 -6.57 5.51 19.44
CA MET A 61 -5.43 5.26 18.57
C MET A 61 -5.66 5.85 17.18
N THR A 62 -6.79 5.53 16.56
CA THR A 62 -7.13 5.98 15.20
C THR A 62 -7.32 7.49 15.13
N SER A 63 -7.93 8.10 16.17
CA SER A 63 -8.07 9.56 16.24
C SER A 63 -6.73 10.27 16.35
N ALA A 64 -5.79 9.72 17.13
CA ALA A 64 -4.45 10.28 17.27
C ALA A 64 -3.66 10.20 15.96
N GLN A 65 -3.76 9.08 15.24
CA GLN A 65 -3.14 8.90 13.92
C GLN A 65 -3.79 9.78 12.85
N TRP A 66 -5.14 9.88 12.87
CA TRP A 66 -5.86 10.80 11.99
C TRP A 66 -5.40 12.25 12.19
N LEU A 67 -5.31 12.68 13.46
CA LEU A 67 -4.86 14.03 13.80
C LEU A 67 -3.44 14.29 13.30
N SER A 68 -2.50 13.36 13.52
CA SER A 68 -1.11 13.52 13.06
C SER A 68 -0.96 13.50 11.54
N SER A 69 -1.93 12.93 10.81
CA SER A 69 -1.95 12.90 9.35
C SER A 69 -2.65 14.10 8.72
N THR A 70 -3.63 14.72 9.42
CA THR A 70 -4.49 15.79 8.89
C THR A 70 -4.27 17.15 9.54
N TYR A 71 -3.42 17.22 10.57
CA TYR A 71 -3.01 18.45 11.26
C TYR A 71 -1.61 18.27 11.80
N ILE A 72 -0.61 18.34 10.91
CA ILE A 72 0.79 18.01 11.23
C ILE A 72 1.43 19.14 12.04
N ASN A 73 1.83 18.86 13.27
CA ASN A 73 2.66 19.70 14.11
C ASN A 73 3.27 18.86 15.25
N SER A 74 4.20 19.46 16.02
CA SER A 74 4.89 18.77 17.12
C SER A 74 3.96 18.21 18.20
N ASP A 75 2.77 18.78 18.39
CA ASP A 75 1.84 18.33 19.42
C ASP A 75 1.03 17.14 18.93
N SER A 76 0.51 17.17 17.69
CA SER A 76 -0.18 16.04 17.07
C SER A 76 0.73 14.82 16.92
N GLU A 77 2.00 15.03 16.52
CA GLU A 77 3.01 13.97 16.45
C GLU A 77 3.27 13.35 17.83
N ARG A 78 3.38 14.18 18.88
CA ARG A 78 3.57 13.71 20.25
C ARG A 78 2.38 12.89 20.76
N ILE A 79 1.15 13.34 20.47
CA ILE A 79 -0.08 12.64 20.82
C ILE A 79 -0.12 11.28 20.13
N ALA A 80 0.15 11.24 18.81
CA ALA A 80 0.17 10.01 18.02
C ALA A 80 1.25 9.03 18.51
N ALA A 81 2.46 9.52 18.81
CA ALA A 81 3.54 8.70 19.36
C ALA A 81 3.14 8.05 20.71
N LYS A 82 2.48 8.80 21.58
CA LYS A 82 2.01 8.27 22.89
C LYS A 82 0.84 7.28 22.75
N ALA A 83 -0.09 7.54 21.82
CA ALA A 83 -1.17 6.60 21.52
C ALA A 83 -0.63 5.29 20.94
N ASN A 84 0.33 5.37 20.01
CA ASN A 84 1.01 4.20 19.45
C ASN A 84 1.76 3.39 20.51
N GLU A 85 2.52 4.05 21.39
CA GLU A 85 3.23 3.40 22.50
C GLU A 85 2.26 2.60 23.40
N ARG A 86 1.12 3.20 23.77
CA ARG A 86 0.09 2.52 24.57
C ARG A 86 -0.52 1.33 23.83
N SER A 87 -0.90 1.54 22.56
CA SER A 87 -1.52 0.49 21.74
C SER A 87 -0.59 -0.70 21.53
N LEU A 88 0.69 -0.47 21.25
CA LEU A 88 1.68 -1.54 21.12
C LEU A 88 1.90 -2.27 22.43
N THR A 89 1.98 -1.56 23.56
CA THR A 89 2.12 -2.16 24.88
C THR A 89 0.92 -3.05 25.21
N GLN A 90 -0.29 -2.57 24.91
CA GLN A 90 -1.52 -3.32 25.15
C GLN A 90 -1.62 -4.54 24.24
N LEU A 91 -1.33 -4.39 22.93
CA LEU A 91 -1.30 -5.51 21.99
C LEU A 91 -0.32 -6.59 22.41
N ASN A 92 0.90 -6.22 22.80
CA ASN A 92 1.89 -7.18 23.30
C ASN A 92 1.40 -7.92 24.54
N SER A 93 0.74 -7.22 25.46
CA SER A 93 0.13 -7.84 26.64
C SER A 93 -0.97 -8.85 26.27
N TRP A 94 -1.84 -8.51 25.32
CA TRP A 94 -2.87 -9.43 24.82
C TRP A 94 -2.28 -10.66 24.14
N ILE A 95 -1.26 -10.49 23.30
CA ILE A 95 -0.55 -11.58 22.63
C ILE A 95 0.11 -12.52 23.66
N GLU A 96 0.74 -11.97 24.69
CA GLU A 96 1.33 -12.76 25.77
C GLU A 96 0.26 -13.58 26.53
N GLN A 97 -0.87 -12.94 26.86
CA GLN A 97 -2.00 -13.62 27.50
C GLN A 97 -2.57 -14.74 26.61
N ALA A 98 -2.70 -14.49 25.30
CA ALA A 98 -3.18 -15.46 24.32
C ALA A 98 -2.36 -16.76 24.30
N GLY A 99 -1.04 -16.66 24.53
CA GLY A 99 -0.15 -17.82 24.61
C GLY A 99 -0.49 -18.80 25.75
N LYS A 100 -1.23 -18.36 26.79
CA LYS A 100 -1.66 -19.23 27.91
C LYS A 100 -2.76 -20.20 27.52
N PHE A 101 -3.44 -19.96 26.41
CA PHE A 101 -4.56 -20.78 25.92
C PHE A 101 -4.14 -21.79 24.84
N ASP A 102 -2.85 -21.86 24.49
CA ASP A 102 -2.35 -22.83 23.52
C ASP A 102 -2.60 -24.26 24.00
N GLY A 103 -3.29 -25.06 23.16
CA GLY A 103 -3.64 -26.44 23.48
C GLY A 103 -4.82 -26.59 24.47
N GLN A 104 -5.43 -25.51 24.92
CA GLN A 104 -6.64 -25.59 25.77
C GLN A 104 -7.91 -25.79 24.92
N PRO A 105 -8.96 -26.42 25.48
CA PRO A 105 -10.26 -26.51 24.83
C PRO A 105 -10.86 -25.12 24.59
N MET A 106 -11.34 -24.85 23.36
CA MET A 106 -11.99 -23.62 22.97
C MET A 106 -12.85 -23.84 21.71
N THR A 107 -13.73 -22.90 21.40
CA THR A 107 -14.48 -22.89 20.14
C THR A 107 -13.54 -22.63 18.95
N GLU A 108 -13.91 -23.03 17.74
CA GLU A 108 -13.13 -22.73 16.52
C GLU A 108 -13.01 -21.22 16.29
N ASP A 109 -14.06 -20.45 16.59
CA ASP A 109 -14.02 -18.98 16.52
C ASP A 109 -12.98 -18.40 17.47
N SER A 110 -12.91 -18.86 18.72
CA SER A 110 -11.90 -18.41 19.68
C SER A 110 -10.49 -18.81 19.27
N LYS A 111 -10.33 -20.01 18.71
CA LYS A 111 -9.04 -20.47 18.17
C LYS A 111 -8.58 -19.57 17.03
N ARG A 112 -9.50 -19.23 16.10
CA ARG A 112 -9.19 -18.29 15.00
C ARG A 112 -8.88 -16.89 15.53
N ALA A 113 -9.69 -16.37 16.44
CA ALA A 113 -9.47 -15.05 17.03
C ALA A 113 -8.10 -14.93 17.74
N ILE A 114 -7.70 -15.95 18.51
CA ILE A 114 -6.38 -16.03 19.16
C ILE A 114 -5.26 -16.09 18.12
N HIS A 115 -5.43 -16.86 17.04
CA HIS A 115 -4.47 -16.92 15.96
C HIS A 115 -4.29 -15.55 15.31
N LEU A 116 -5.38 -14.89 14.91
CA LEU A 116 -5.34 -13.55 14.32
C LEU A 116 -4.72 -12.51 15.26
N LEU A 117 -5.06 -12.55 16.55
CA LEU A 117 -4.48 -11.65 17.56
C LEU A 117 -2.95 -11.78 17.61
N LYS A 118 -2.41 -13.00 17.56
CA LYS A 118 -0.96 -13.23 17.54
C LYS A 118 -0.27 -12.66 16.29
N LEU A 119 -1.01 -12.50 15.19
CA LEU A 119 -0.50 -12.00 13.92
C LEU A 119 -0.71 -10.51 13.70
N MET A 120 -1.38 -9.80 14.61
CA MET A 120 -1.67 -8.37 14.46
C MET A 120 -0.42 -7.47 14.41
N SER A 121 0.73 -7.93 14.92
CA SER A 121 1.99 -7.21 14.80
C SER A 121 2.89 -7.86 13.73
N SER A 122 3.34 -7.09 12.74
CA SER A 122 4.38 -7.53 11.80
C SER A 122 5.78 -7.55 12.42
N MET A 123 5.93 -6.96 13.60
CA MET A 123 7.20 -6.83 14.35
C MET A 123 7.08 -7.51 15.71
N PRO A 124 7.18 -8.85 15.77
CA PRO A 124 7.13 -9.58 17.03
C PRO A 124 8.29 -9.15 17.94
N ALA A 125 7.97 -8.79 19.19
CA ALA A 125 8.94 -8.22 20.10
C ALA A 125 9.40 -9.23 21.17
N PRO A 126 10.69 -9.19 21.57
CA PRO A 126 11.16 -9.94 22.73
C PRO A 126 10.42 -9.54 24.01
N ARG A 127 10.26 -10.49 24.95
CA ARG A 127 9.63 -10.23 26.26
C ARG A 127 10.50 -9.38 27.18
N ASP A 128 11.82 -9.39 26.99
CA ASP A 128 12.75 -8.58 27.77
C ASP A 128 12.56 -7.09 27.44
N PRO A 129 12.23 -6.23 28.44
CA PRO A 129 11.99 -4.81 28.21
C PRO A 129 13.19 -4.06 27.60
N ALA A 130 14.43 -4.46 27.93
CA ALA A 130 15.62 -3.83 27.36
C ALA A 130 15.77 -4.17 25.89
N LYS A 131 15.49 -5.42 25.49
CA LYS A 131 15.49 -5.85 24.09
C LYS A 131 14.33 -5.27 23.29
N LEU A 132 13.14 -5.12 23.90
CA LEU A 132 12.02 -4.40 23.29
C LEU A 132 12.40 -2.94 23.00
N ALA A 133 13.00 -2.24 23.96
CA ALA A 133 13.46 -0.88 23.77
C ALA A 133 14.52 -0.80 22.67
N GLN A 134 15.47 -1.75 22.63
CA GLN A 134 16.48 -1.85 21.58
C GLN A 134 15.85 -2.06 20.19
N LEU A 135 14.89 -2.97 20.07
CA LEU A 135 14.15 -3.24 18.81
C LEU A 135 13.47 -1.96 18.31
N THR A 136 12.75 -1.27 19.19
CA THR A 136 12.05 -0.02 18.84
C THR A 136 13.03 1.07 18.39
N GLN A 137 14.17 1.22 19.07
CA GLN A 137 15.19 2.19 18.69
C GLN A 137 15.81 1.88 17.32
N ILE A 138 16.10 0.62 17.05
CA ILE A 138 16.67 0.18 15.77
C ILE A 138 15.67 0.42 14.66
N ALA A 139 14.41 0.01 14.80
CA ALA A 139 13.36 0.21 13.82
C ALA A 139 13.20 1.70 13.49
N THR A 140 13.04 2.55 14.52
CA THR A 140 12.92 4.01 14.35
C THR A 140 14.15 4.62 13.65
N ARG A 141 15.36 4.15 14.00
CA ARG A 141 16.59 4.63 13.36
C ARG A 141 16.67 4.24 11.89
N MET A 142 16.28 3.02 11.52
CA MET A 142 16.27 2.58 10.12
C MET A 142 15.25 3.37 9.29
N GLU A 143 14.02 3.56 9.80
CA GLU A 143 13.00 4.37 9.14
C GLU A 143 13.44 5.84 9.00
N GLY A 144 14.00 6.42 10.07
CA GLY A 144 14.53 7.77 10.05
C GLY A 144 15.67 7.94 9.05
N SER A 145 16.59 6.96 8.98
CA SER A 145 17.68 6.95 8.01
C SER A 145 17.18 6.87 6.57
N TYR A 146 16.13 6.07 6.32
CA TYR A 146 15.48 6.01 5.01
C TYR A 146 14.81 7.35 4.65
N GLY A 147 14.01 7.91 5.55
CA GLY A 147 13.28 9.16 5.31
C GLY A 147 14.19 10.39 5.15
N ALA A 148 15.31 10.42 5.86
CA ALA A 148 16.31 11.50 5.78
C ALA A 148 17.36 11.27 4.67
N GLY A 149 17.30 10.12 3.96
CA GLY A 149 18.27 9.73 2.95
C GLY A 149 18.44 10.79 1.85
N LYS A 150 19.69 11.16 1.59
CA LYS A 150 20.08 12.12 0.54
C LYS A 150 21.33 11.62 -0.17
N TYR A 151 21.35 11.75 -1.47
CA TYR A 151 22.54 11.57 -2.29
C TYR A 151 23.07 12.91 -2.75
N CYS A 152 24.32 13.19 -2.48
CA CYS A 152 25.01 14.42 -2.88
C CYS A 152 26.10 14.07 -3.90
N THR A 153 26.07 14.69 -5.08
CA THR A 153 27.11 14.52 -6.10
C THR A 153 28.43 15.16 -5.68
N ASP A 154 28.36 16.18 -4.81
CA ASP A 154 29.48 16.79 -4.11
C ASP A 154 29.14 16.91 -2.62
N ALA A 155 29.82 16.14 -1.78
CA ALA A 155 29.60 16.15 -0.32
C ALA A 155 29.91 17.52 0.35
N SER A 156 30.66 18.39 -0.32
CA SER A 156 30.97 19.74 0.17
C SER A 156 29.90 20.78 -0.19
N ASP A 157 29.04 20.51 -1.16
CA ASP A 157 27.95 21.40 -1.58
C ASP A 157 26.57 20.82 -1.18
N PRO A 158 25.92 21.39 -0.15
CA PRO A 158 24.57 20.96 0.24
C PRO A 158 23.51 21.09 -0.86
N ASN A 159 23.72 21.96 -1.85
CA ASN A 159 22.79 22.13 -2.98
C ASN A 159 22.93 21.03 -4.03
N SER A 160 23.98 20.23 -3.97
CA SER A 160 24.15 19.03 -4.81
C SER A 160 23.37 17.82 -4.29
N CYS A 161 22.76 17.92 -3.10
CA CYS A 161 22.05 16.82 -2.44
C CYS A 161 20.63 16.70 -2.94
N ARG A 162 20.25 15.49 -3.34
CA ARG A 162 18.90 15.12 -3.82
C ARG A 162 18.28 14.06 -2.94
N GLN A 163 16.99 14.20 -2.65
CA GLN A 163 16.18 13.19 -1.95
C GLN A 163 15.65 12.16 -2.94
N LEU A 164 15.05 11.07 -2.42
CA LEU A 164 14.48 9.99 -3.22
C LEU A 164 13.57 10.49 -4.34
N GLY A 165 12.59 11.34 -4.04
CA GLY A 165 11.63 11.83 -5.04
C GLY A 165 12.28 12.60 -6.21
N GLU A 166 13.38 13.33 -5.96
CA GLU A 166 14.12 14.01 -7.00
C GLU A 166 14.91 13.02 -7.87
N LEU A 167 15.48 11.97 -7.25
CA LEU A 167 16.20 10.92 -7.96
C LEU A 167 15.24 10.04 -8.78
N GLU A 168 14.03 9.77 -8.27
CA GLU A 168 12.97 9.10 -9.02
C GLU A 168 12.54 9.91 -10.26
N GLN A 169 12.45 11.24 -10.15
CA GLN A 169 12.14 12.09 -11.31
C GLN A 169 13.24 12.02 -12.39
N VAL A 170 14.50 11.82 -12.00
CA VAL A 170 15.58 11.57 -12.97
C VAL A 170 15.35 10.27 -13.71
N LEU A 171 15.08 9.18 -12.99
CA LEU A 171 14.80 7.88 -13.61
C LEU A 171 13.56 7.91 -14.52
N ALA A 172 12.53 8.63 -14.11
CA ALA A 172 11.29 8.75 -14.86
C ALA A 172 11.44 9.54 -16.17
N ARG A 173 12.23 10.63 -16.16
CA ARG A 173 12.24 11.62 -17.25
C ARG A 173 13.52 11.66 -18.07
N SER A 174 14.68 11.37 -17.45
CA SER A 174 15.94 11.34 -18.20
C SER A 174 16.00 10.14 -19.13
N ARG A 175 16.68 10.31 -20.26
CA ARG A 175 17.06 9.24 -21.18
C ARG A 175 18.59 9.22 -21.39
N ASP A 176 19.32 9.96 -20.54
CA ASP A 176 20.76 9.90 -20.46
C ASP A 176 21.20 8.76 -19.53
N TYR A 177 21.97 7.84 -20.06
CA TYR A 177 22.38 6.62 -19.38
C TYR A 177 23.16 6.88 -18.08
N ASP A 178 24.14 7.77 -18.13
CA ASP A 178 25.05 8.02 -17.01
C ASP A 178 24.33 8.81 -15.91
N THR A 179 23.45 9.74 -16.27
CA THR A 179 22.60 10.48 -15.32
C THR A 179 21.62 9.56 -14.60
N GLN A 180 21.01 8.60 -15.30
CA GLN A 180 20.13 7.61 -14.67
C GLN A 180 20.92 6.66 -13.74
N LEU A 181 22.10 6.23 -14.19
CA LEU A 181 22.96 5.34 -13.40
C LEU A 181 23.42 6.02 -12.11
N ASP A 182 23.86 7.29 -12.18
CA ASP A 182 24.26 8.09 -11.03
C ASP A 182 23.13 8.24 -10.02
N ALA A 183 21.93 8.63 -10.47
CA ALA A 183 20.77 8.78 -9.60
C ALA A 183 20.38 7.46 -8.91
N TRP A 184 20.42 6.35 -9.63
CA TRP A 184 20.09 5.02 -9.11
C TRP A 184 21.14 4.53 -8.10
N GLN A 185 22.42 4.62 -8.44
CA GLN A 185 23.53 4.24 -7.54
C GLN A 185 23.58 5.14 -6.31
N GLY A 186 23.31 6.43 -6.50
CA GLY A 186 23.26 7.42 -5.44
C GLY A 186 22.28 7.01 -4.35
N TRP A 187 21.03 6.74 -4.70
CA TRP A 187 20.02 6.30 -3.73
C TRP A 187 20.40 4.99 -3.03
N HIS A 188 20.78 3.95 -3.78
CA HIS A 188 21.17 2.66 -3.22
C HIS A 188 22.42 2.73 -2.34
N SER A 189 23.24 3.76 -2.45
CA SER A 189 24.41 3.94 -1.59
C SER A 189 24.07 4.53 -0.21
N THR A 190 22.92 5.22 -0.08
CA THR A 190 22.51 5.85 1.19
C THR A 190 22.20 4.82 2.28
N THR A 191 21.89 3.58 1.90
CA THR A 191 21.39 2.53 2.81
C THR A 191 22.48 1.64 3.40
N LYS A 192 23.74 1.81 3.02
CA LYS A 192 24.87 1.00 3.53
C LYS A 192 24.95 0.98 5.06
N SER A 193 24.70 2.12 5.70
CA SER A 193 24.77 2.26 7.15
C SER A 193 23.69 1.46 7.90
N MET A 194 22.57 1.11 7.25
CA MET A 194 21.48 0.36 7.88
C MET A 194 21.79 -1.13 8.05
N ARG A 195 22.78 -1.67 7.34
CA ARG A 195 23.05 -3.11 7.31
C ARG A 195 23.26 -3.71 8.69
N GLY A 196 24.05 -3.05 9.56
CA GLY A 196 24.30 -3.52 10.92
C GLY A 196 23.07 -3.46 11.82
N ASP A 197 22.26 -2.41 11.66
CA ASP A 197 20.99 -2.26 12.36
C ASP A 197 20.00 -3.35 11.93
N TYR A 198 19.91 -3.64 10.63
CA TYR A 198 19.03 -4.68 10.11
C TYR A 198 19.41 -6.08 10.64
N GLN A 199 20.69 -6.42 10.77
CA GLN A 199 21.14 -7.68 11.39
C GLN A 199 20.64 -7.81 12.84
N GLN A 200 20.78 -6.76 13.63
CA GLN A 200 20.28 -6.74 15.01
C GLN A 200 18.77 -6.81 15.07
N PHE A 201 18.09 -6.08 14.19
CA PHE A 201 16.64 -6.11 14.04
C PHE A 201 16.14 -7.53 13.79
N VAL A 202 16.71 -8.25 12.81
CA VAL A 202 16.36 -9.64 12.49
C VAL A 202 16.52 -10.57 13.68
N SER A 203 17.61 -10.43 14.45
CA SER A 203 17.83 -11.24 15.65
C SER A 203 16.73 -11.01 16.70
N LEU A 204 16.34 -9.76 16.93
CA LEU A 204 15.35 -9.39 17.93
C LEU A 204 13.93 -9.81 17.53
N VAL A 205 13.52 -9.59 16.27
CA VAL A 205 12.19 -10.03 15.81
C VAL A 205 12.06 -11.55 15.79
N ASN A 206 13.13 -12.27 15.47
CA ASN A 206 13.13 -13.74 15.54
C ASN A 206 13.03 -14.24 16.99
N GLU A 207 13.67 -13.56 17.95
CA GLU A 207 13.49 -13.88 19.37
C GLU A 207 12.02 -13.66 19.79
N GLY A 208 11.41 -12.55 19.35
CA GLY A 208 10.00 -12.28 19.60
C GLY A 208 9.08 -13.35 19.00
N ALA A 209 9.28 -13.71 17.74
CA ALA A 209 8.50 -14.74 17.06
C ALA A 209 8.60 -16.10 17.76
N LYS A 210 9.81 -16.50 18.19
CA LYS A 210 10.03 -17.72 18.98
C LYS A 210 9.29 -17.70 20.30
N GLY A 211 9.24 -16.53 20.97
CA GLY A 211 8.46 -16.32 22.19
C GLY A 211 6.96 -16.49 22.01
N MET A 212 6.46 -16.41 20.76
CA MET A 212 5.06 -16.59 20.36
C MET A 212 4.77 -17.99 19.78
N GLY A 213 5.77 -18.89 19.72
CA GLY A 213 5.62 -20.26 19.25
C GLY A 213 5.93 -20.48 17.76
N PHE A 214 6.50 -19.49 17.06
CA PHE A 214 6.96 -19.62 15.69
C PHE A 214 8.48 -19.92 15.63
N SER A 215 8.96 -20.52 14.54
CA SER A 215 10.40 -20.76 14.35
C SER A 215 11.18 -19.45 14.13
N ASP A 216 10.57 -18.52 13.42
CA ASP A 216 11.11 -17.23 13.00
C ASP A 216 9.99 -16.26 12.60
N ALA A 217 10.33 -14.98 12.37
CA ALA A 217 9.36 -13.97 11.94
C ALA A 217 8.76 -14.25 10.55
N GLY A 218 9.52 -14.88 9.66
CA GLY A 218 9.03 -15.26 8.32
C GLY A 218 7.99 -16.37 8.37
N GLN A 219 8.16 -17.37 9.24
CA GLN A 219 7.12 -18.37 9.49
C GLN A 219 5.86 -17.72 10.08
N MET A 220 6.02 -16.80 11.04
CA MET A 220 4.89 -16.06 11.61
C MET A 220 4.10 -15.32 10.53
N TRP A 221 4.77 -14.57 9.65
CA TRP A 221 4.09 -13.85 8.57
C TRP A 221 3.35 -14.80 7.61
N ARG A 222 3.98 -15.90 7.22
CA ARG A 222 3.37 -16.89 6.32
C ARG A 222 2.16 -17.59 6.95
N SER A 223 2.11 -17.76 8.28
CA SER A 223 0.94 -18.36 8.95
C SER A 223 -0.32 -17.50 8.90
N GLY A 224 -0.20 -16.21 8.54
CA GLY A 224 -1.36 -15.33 8.31
C GLY A 224 -2.15 -15.62 7.03
N TYR A 225 -1.68 -16.53 6.18
CA TYR A 225 -2.37 -16.86 4.93
C TYR A 225 -3.27 -18.11 5.01
N ASP A 226 -3.67 -18.56 6.20
CA ASP A 226 -4.56 -19.71 6.42
C ASP A 226 -4.11 -20.97 5.61
N MET A 227 -2.81 -21.15 5.51
CA MET A 227 -2.15 -22.29 4.86
C MET A 227 -0.93 -22.70 5.71
N PRO A 228 -0.45 -23.95 5.60
CA PRO A 228 0.84 -24.31 6.17
C PRO A 228 1.93 -23.33 5.69
N PRO A 229 2.72 -22.70 6.59
CA PRO A 229 3.67 -21.65 6.21
C PRO A 229 4.66 -22.06 5.13
N GLU A 230 5.03 -23.34 5.08
CA GLU A 230 5.91 -23.93 4.07
C GLU A 230 5.29 -24.02 2.67
N GLN A 231 3.96 -23.96 2.56
CA GLN A 231 3.24 -24.04 1.28
C GLN A 231 3.07 -22.68 0.61
N ILE A 232 3.19 -21.56 1.35
CA ILE A 232 3.04 -20.21 0.78
C ILE A 232 4.08 -19.95 -0.30
N GLY A 233 5.30 -20.37 -0.08
CA GLY A 233 6.35 -20.30 -1.07
C GLY A 233 5.99 -21.00 -2.36
N PRO A 234 5.78 -22.30 -2.37
CA PRO A 234 5.37 -23.06 -3.57
C PRO A 234 4.10 -22.49 -4.22
N GLU A 235 3.11 -22.03 -3.46
CA GLU A 235 1.88 -21.48 -4.01
C GLU A 235 2.11 -20.16 -4.75
N THR A 236 2.88 -19.24 -4.19
CA THR A 236 3.22 -17.99 -4.88
C THR A 236 4.14 -18.23 -6.09
N ASP A 237 5.02 -19.24 -6.06
CA ASP A 237 5.78 -19.67 -7.26
C ASP A 237 4.87 -20.25 -8.33
N ARG A 238 3.86 -21.06 -7.96
CA ARG A 238 2.87 -21.61 -8.91
C ARG A 238 2.11 -20.48 -9.62
N LEU A 239 1.68 -19.47 -8.90
CA LEU A 239 1.01 -18.28 -9.46
C LEU A 239 1.96 -17.51 -10.39
N TRP A 240 3.21 -17.35 -9.99
CA TRP A 240 4.21 -16.72 -10.83
C TRP A 240 4.43 -17.46 -12.15
N GLU A 241 4.57 -18.79 -12.11
CA GLU A 241 4.76 -19.59 -13.32
C GLU A 241 3.57 -19.51 -14.30
N GLN A 242 2.35 -19.20 -13.81
CA GLN A 242 1.21 -18.91 -14.69
C GLN A 242 1.40 -17.59 -15.44
N VAL A 243 1.91 -16.54 -14.81
CA VAL A 243 2.03 -15.18 -15.37
C VAL A 243 3.36 -14.98 -16.11
N LYS A 244 4.40 -15.68 -15.72
CA LYS A 244 5.77 -15.54 -16.22
C LYS A 244 5.86 -15.52 -17.77
N PRO A 245 5.16 -16.37 -18.53
CA PRO A 245 5.21 -16.31 -20.00
C PRO A 245 4.78 -14.97 -20.57
N MET A 246 3.77 -14.31 -19.98
CA MET A 246 3.34 -12.98 -20.39
C MET A 246 4.37 -11.91 -19.96
N TYR A 247 4.91 -12.01 -18.74
CA TYR A 247 5.96 -11.11 -18.28
C TYR A 247 7.21 -11.20 -19.17
N GLU A 248 7.61 -12.40 -19.59
CA GLU A 248 8.73 -12.60 -20.51
C GLU A 248 8.50 -11.90 -21.86
N GLN A 249 7.27 -11.88 -22.37
CA GLN A 249 6.96 -11.14 -23.59
C GLN A 249 7.07 -9.61 -23.36
N LEU A 250 6.56 -9.11 -22.24
CA LEU A 250 6.69 -7.69 -21.88
C LEU A 250 8.16 -7.28 -21.70
N HIS A 251 8.93 -8.11 -20.98
CA HIS A 251 10.35 -7.91 -20.75
C HIS A 251 11.15 -7.91 -22.07
N CYS A 252 10.85 -8.84 -22.97
CA CYS A 252 11.49 -8.96 -24.29
C CYS A 252 11.25 -7.69 -25.11
N TYR A 253 10.01 -7.22 -25.17
CA TYR A 253 9.64 -6.00 -25.88
C TYR A 253 10.34 -4.77 -25.31
N ALA A 254 10.32 -4.61 -23.97
CA ALA A 254 11.00 -3.51 -23.30
C ALA A 254 12.51 -3.54 -23.55
N ARG A 255 13.15 -4.72 -23.41
CA ARG A 255 14.58 -4.91 -23.70
C ARG A 255 14.94 -4.48 -25.12
N GLY A 256 14.16 -4.94 -26.12
CA GLY A 256 14.42 -4.59 -27.53
C GLY A 256 14.26 -3.09 -27.82
N LYS A 257 13.41 -2.37 -27.08
CA LYS A 257 13.29 -0.91 -27.16
C LYS A 257 14.46 -0.19 -26.48
N LEU A 258 14.88 -0.67 -25.31
CA LEU A 258 16.05 -0.13 -24.60
C LEU A 258 17.34 -0.37 -25.37
N ASP A 259 17.51 -1.52 -26.04
CA ASP A 259 18.62 -1.80 -26.93
C ASP A 259 18.72 -0.76 -28.07
N LYS A 260 17.60 -0.36 -28.62
CA LYS A 260 17.54 0.69 -29.68
C LYS A 260 17.89 2.07 -29.13
N THR A 261 17.53 2.37 -27.89
CA THR A 261 17.75 3.68 -27.26
C THR A 261 19.19 3.84 -26.77
N TYR A 262 19.74 2.83 -26.08
CA TYR A 262 21.02 2.94 -25.36
C TYR A 262 22.16 2.13 -26.00
N GLY A 263 21.85 1.25 -26.93
CA GLY A 263 22.76 0.21 -27.42
C GLY A 263 22.72 -1.05 -26.53
N LYS A 264 22.79 -2.21 -27.17
CA LYS A 264 22.66 -3.50 -26.48
C LYS A 264 23.69 -3.72 -25.36
N ASP A 265 24.92 -3.27 -25.55
CA ASP A 265 26.01 -3.36 -24.59
C ASP A 265 25.80 -2.53 -23.30
N LYS A 266 24.95 -1.53 -23.36
CA LYS A 266 24.54 -0.71 -22.21
C LYS A 266 23.19 -1.15 -21.63
N ALA A 267 22.24 -1.53 -22.47
CA ALA A 267 20.91 -1.91 -22.05
C ALA A 267 20.88 -3.30 -21.39
N GLU A 268 21.71 -4.23 -21.85
CA GLU A 268 21.82 -5.57 -21.30
C GLU A 268 23.13 -5.76 -20.49
N VAL A 269 23.01 -6.35 -19.31
CA VAL A 269 24.15 -6.70 -18.45
C VAL A 269 24.53 -8.19 -18.58
N GLY A 270 24.24 -8.79 -19.73
CA GLY A 270 24.50 -10.19 -20.06
C GLY A 270 23.29 -11.10 -19.86
N ASN A 271 23.30 -12.22 -20.56
CA ASN A 271 22.30 -13.29 -20.46
C ASN A 271 20.82 -12.83 -20.61
N GLY A 272 20.56 -11.73 -21.31
CA GLY A 272 19.22 -11.16 -21.49
C GLY A 272 18.71 -10.36 -20.28
N LEU A 273 19.53 -10.07 -19.28
CA LEU A 273 19.18 -9.25 -18.12
C LEU A 273 19.23 -7.75 -18.50
N ILE A 274 18.20 -7.01 -18.15
CA ILE A 274 18.13 -5.55 -18.38
C ILE A 274 18.91 -4.83 -17.28
N ALA A 275 19.63 -3.76 -17.63
CA ALA A 275 20.29 -2.88 -16.67
C ALA A 275 19.26 -2.17 -15.78
N ALA A 276 19.33 -2.38 -14.48
CA ALA A 276 18.28 -2.03 -13.52
C ALA A 276 17.86 -0.54 -13.55
N HIS A 277 18.81 0.39 -13.77
CA HIS A 277 18.55 1.83 -13.75
C HIS A 277 17.77 2.35 -14.98
N LEU A 278 17.57 1.52 -16.02
CA LEU A 278 16.92 1.94 -17.28
C LEU A 278 15.40 1.74 -17.29
N LEU A 279 14.83 1.08 -16.27
CA LEU A 279 13.40 0.73 -16.24
C LEU A 279 12.48 1.81 -15.66
N GLY A 280 12.97 3.06 -15.58
CA GLY A 280 12.14 4.22 -15.22
C GLY A 280 11.68 4.30 -13.76
N ASN A 281 12.11 3.36 -12.92
CA ASN A 281 11.70 3.25 -11.51
C ASN A 281 12.88 2.77 -10.66
N MET A 282 13.00 3.27 -9.42
CA MET A 282 14.13 2.99 -8.53
C MET A 282 14.31 1.48 -8.25
N TRP A 283 13.21 0.72 -8.23
CA TRP A 283 13.18 -0.71 -7.90
C TRP A 283 12.75 -1.60 -9.06
N GLN A 284 12.56 -1.03 -10.27
CA GLN A 284 12.11 -1.74 -11.48
C GLN A 284 10.75 -2.42 -11.31
N GLN A 285 9.92 -1.92 -10.40
CA GLN A 285 8.62 -2.49 -10.08
C GLN A 285 7.46 -1.90 -10.90
N ASP A 286 7.70 -0.79 -11.58
CA ASP A 286 6.74 -0.07 -12.41
C ASP A 286 7.49 0.52 -13.62
N TRP A 287 7.02 0.20 -14.83
CA TRP A 287 7.65 0.63 -16.08
C TRP A 287 6.80 1.68 -16.82
N SER A 288 5.75 2.21 -16.20
CA SER A 288 4.86 3.21 -16.81
C SER A 288 5.59 4.49 -17.24
N ASN A 289 6.69 4.85 -16.57
CA ASN A 289 7.56 5.97 -16.94
C ASN A 289 8.31 5.78 -18.26
N LEU A 290 8.26 4.58 -18.86
CA LEU A 290 8.81 4.29 -20.19
C LEU A 290 7.74 4.38 -21.29
N TRP A 291 6.57 4.93 -21.02
CA TRP A 291 5.47 4.98 -21.99
C TRP A 291 5.90 5.58 -23.32
N ASP A 292 6.65 6.67 -23.31
CA ASP A 292 7.19 7.33 -24.50
C ASP A 292 8.01 6.41 -25.44
N GLN A 293 8.61 5.35 -24.88
CA GLN A 293 9.39 4.35 -25.62
C GLN A 293 8.60 3.08 -25.92
N LEU A 294 7.62 2.74 -25.08
CA LEU A 294 6.93 1.44 -25.09
C LEU A 294 5.50 1.53 -25.65
N GLU A 295 5.00 2.72 -25.97
CA GLU A 295 3.66 2.90 -26.56
C GLU A 295 3.53 2.09 -27.86
N PRO A 296 2.52 1.18 -27.96
CA PRO A 296 2.32 0.37 -29.16
C PRO A 296 1.92 1.16 -30.39
N TYR A 297 0.92 2.01 -30.26
CA TYR A 297 0.29 2.77 -31.35
C TYR A 297 0.21 4.26 -30.96
N PRO A 298 1.18 5.09 -31.32
CA PRO A 298 1.22 6.49 -30.92
C PRO A 298 -0.07 7.24 -31.20
N GLY A 299 -0.68 7.78 -30.14
CA GLY A 299 -1.91 8.57 -30.23
C GLY A 299 -3.20 7.78 -30.41
N ALA A 300 -3.18 6.45 -30.43
CA ALA A 300 -4.40 5.65 -30.48
C ALA A 300 -5.05 5.54 -29.09
N GLY A 301 -6.30 6.01 -28.98
CA GLY A 301 -7.19 5.73 -27.88
C GLY A 301 -6.70 6.18 -26.50
N SER A 302 -6.61 7.47 -26.25
CA SER A 302 -6.47 7.96 -24.88
C SER A 302 -7.84 7.90 -24.19
N LEU A 303 -7.95 7.10 -23.13
CA LEU A 303 -9.09 7.15 -22.20
C LEU A 303 -8.86 8.20 -21.10
N ASP A 304 -7.94 9.13 -21.31
CA ASP A 304 -7.65 10.18 -20.33
C ASP A 304 -8.89 11.05 -20.10
N ILE A 305 -9.51 10.87 -18.93
CA ILE A 305 -10.67 11.62 -18.46
C ILE A 305 -10.31 12.94 -17.81
N THR A 306 -9.01 13.27 -17.68
CA THR A 306 -8.52 14.48 -17.02
C THR A 306 -9.14 15.73 -17.62
N ALA A 307 -9.24 15.82 -18.95
CA ALA A 307 -9.84 16.96 -19.62
C ALA A 307 -11.32 17.16 -19.26
N ALA A 308 -12.08 16.06 -19.15
CA ALA A 308 -13.49 16.13 -18.73
C ALA A 308 -13.65 16.55 -17.28
N LEU A 309 -12.81 16.06 -16.38
CA LEU A 309 -12.79 16.43 -14.95
C LEU A 309 -12.37 17.89 -14.77
N GLU A 310 -11.36 18.34 -15.50
CA GLU A 310 -10.94 19.75 -15.50
C GLU A 310 -12.03 20.67 -16.02
N LYS A 311 -12.73 20.31 -17.09
CA LYS A 311 -13.91 21.05 -17.60
C LYS A 311 -15.00 21.16 -16.53
N GLN A 312 -15.22 20.09 -15.75
CA GLN A 312 -16.17 20.13 -14.63
C GLN A 312 -15.70 21.10 -13.54
N TYR A 313 -14.41 21.09 -13.20
CA TYR A 313 -13.83 22.04 -12.27
C TYR A 313 -14.00 23.48 -12.76
N GLN A 314 -13.72 23.79 -14.02
CA GLN A 314 -13.91 25.12 -14.61
C GLN A 314 -15.39 25.57 -14.56
N THR A 315 -16.33 24.64 -14.73
CA THR A 315 -17.75 24.92 -14.59
C THR A 315 -18.10 25.29 -13.13
N ASN A 316 -17.59 24.54 -12.17
CA ASN A 316 -17.78 24.82 -10.74
C ASN A 316 -17.14 26.16 -10.35
N LEU A 317 -15.94 26.44 -10.85
CA LEU A 317 -15.22 27.70 -10.60
C LEU A 317 -16.00 28.91 -11.15
N SER A 318 -16.47 28.81 -12.38
CA SER A 318 -17.29 29.87 -13.00
C SER A 318 -18.55 30.16 -12.19
N ALA A 319 -19.24 29.13 -11.71
CA ALA A 319 -20.42 29.28 -10.86
C ALA A 319 -20.08 29.91 -9.50
N ALA A 320 -18.97 29.50 -8.87
CA ALA A 320 -18.53 30.06 -7.58
C ALA A 320 -18.11 31.55 -7.72
N LEU A 321 -17.38 31.88 -8.80
CA LEU A 321 -16.99 33.28 -9.09
C LEU A 321 -18.20 34.16 -9.41
N ALA A 322 -19.18 33.65 -10.15
CA ALA A 322 -20.43 34.39 -10.41
C ALA A 322 -21.20 34.71 -9.11
N LYS A 323 -21.22 33.76 -8.15
CA LYS A 323 -21.80 33.95 -6.82
C LYS A 323 -21.01 34.95 -5.97
N ALA A 324 -19.68 35.00 -6.09
CA ALA A 324 -18.84 35.97 -5.42
C ALA A 324 -19.04 37.42 -5.92
N GLY A 325 -19.54 37.60 -7.15
CA GLY A 325 -19.83 38.89 -7.77
C GLY A 325 -18.69 39.43 -8.63
N LYS A 326 -19.04 40.36 -9.54
CA LYS A 326 -18.06 40.93 -10.51
C LYS A 326 -16.96 41.76 -9.84
N ASP A 327 -17.23 42.34 -8.69
CA ASP A 327 -16.30 43.21 -7.94
C ASP A 327 -15.61 42.43 -6.78
N ALA A 328 -15.62 41.11 -6.83
CA ALA A 328 -15.00 40.27 -5.81
C ALA A 328 -13.50 40.58 -5.68
N ASN A 329 -13.07 40.89 -4.46
CA ASN A 329 -11.63 41.07 -4.17
C ASN A 329 -10.89 39.71 -4.23
N VAL A 330 -9.55 39.75 -4.16
CA VAL A 330 -8.67 38.56 -4.25
C VAL A 330 -9.07 37.49 -3.22
N ALA A 331 -9.42 37.88 -1.99
CA ALA A 331 -9.82 36.92 -0.96
C ALA A 331 -11.14 36.21 -1.31
N ALA A 332 -12.12 36.94 -1.87
CA ALA A 332 -13.38 36.35 -2.32
C ALA A 332 -13.20 35.44 -3.54
N GLN A 333 -12.34 35.83 -4.48
CA GLN A 333 -11.98 34.98 -5.62
C GLN A 333 -11.28 33.69 -5.15
N TYR A 334 -10.32 33.79 -4.23
CA TYR A 334 -9.65 32.64 -3.64
C TYR A 334 -10.64 31.68 -2.94
N LYS A 335 -11.56 32.25 -2.13
CA LYS A 335 -12.62 31.44 -1.50
C LYS A 335 -13.50 30.73 -2.53
N ALA A 336 -13.85 31.39 -3.65
CA ALA A 336 -14.61 30.78 -4.74
C ALA A 336 -13.83 29.63 -5.40
N GLN A 337 -12.52 29.78 -5.59
CA GLN A 337 -11.66 28.72 -6.09
C GLN A 337 -11.68 27.50 -5.14
N ARG A 338 -11.49 27.70 -3.84
CA ARG A 338 -11.52 26.63 -2.84
C ARG A 338 -12.88 25.92 -2.78
N GLU A 339 -13.99 26.68 -2.91
CA GLU A 339 -15.36 26.13 -2.99
C GLU A 339 -15.50 25.23 -4.24
N ALA A 340 -14.96 25.66 -5.38
CA ALA A 340 -14.98 24.89 -6.62
C ALA A 340 -14.14 23.61 -6.54
N GLU A 341 -12.93 23.67 -5.97
CA GLU A 341 -12.06 22.51 -5.73
C GLU A 341 -12.78 21.46 -4.87
N LEU A 342 -13.31 21.87 -3.71
CA LEU A 342 -14.02 20.97 -2.80
C LEU A 342 -15.27 20.37 -3.46
N ARG A 343 -16.04 21.17 -4.19
CA ARG A 343 -17.22 20.70 -4.91
C ARG A 343 -16.86 19.66 -5.97
N THR A 344 -15.80 19.90 -6.74
CA THR A 344 -15.34 18.97 -7.77
C THR A 344 -14.87 17.66 -7.14
N ALA A 345 -14.08 17.72 -6.06
CA ALA A 345 -13.63 16.55 -5.33
C ALA A 345 -14.81 15.71 -4.79
N LYS A 346 -15.81 16.36 -4.21
CA LYS A 346 -17.04 15.68 -3.75
C LYS A 346 -17.80 15.03 -4.91
N GLN A 347 -17.97 15.72 -6.05
CA GLN A 347 -18.64 15.16 -7.22
C GLN A 347 -17.91 13.97 -7.83
N MET A 348 -16.57 13.96 -7.82
CA MET A 348 -15.77 12.77 -8.20
C MET A 348 -16.05 11.60 -7.24
N THR A 349 -16.11 11.88 -5.95
CA THR A 349 -16.41 10.86 -4.91
C THR A 349 -17.87 10.37 -4.99
N GLU A 350 -18.82 11.24 -5.29
CA GLU A 350 -20.23 10.88 -5.51
C GLU A 350 -20.37 9.90 -6.67
N ARG A 351 -19.64 10.08 -7.77
CA ARG A 351 -19.62 9.14 -8.89
C ARG A 351 -19.04 7.77 -8.51
N ALA A 352 -17.97 7.78 -7.72
CA ALA A 352 -17.39 6.54 -7.21
C ALA A 352 -18.38 5.83 -6.26
N GLN A 353 -19.00 6.55 -5.33
CA GLN A 353 -20.06 6.00 -4.48
C GLN A 353 -21.21 5.41 -5.32
N ASP A 354 -21.64 6.13 -6.37
CA ASP A 354 -22.73 5.68 -7.24
C ASP A 354 -22.45 4.30 -7.85
N PHE A 355 -21.20 4.00 -8.19
CA PHE A 355 -20.81 2.68 -8.66
C PHE A 355 -21.16 1.60 -7.62
N TYR A 356 -20.72 1.78 -6.37
CA TYR A 356 -20.99 0.81 -5.29
C TYR A 356 -22.47 0.72 -4.95
N VAL A 357 -23.17 1.86 -4.89
CA VAL A 357 -24.64 1.90 -4.64
C VAL A 357 -25.42 1.23 -5.77
N SER A 358 -24.96 1.36 -7.02
CA SER A 358 -25.57 0.70 -8.18
C SER A 358 -25.55 -0.82 -8.06
N LEU A 359 -24.56 -1.37 -7.36
CA LEU A 359 -24.45 -2.78 -7.03
C LEU A 359 -25.37 -3.21 -5.87
N GLY A 360 -26.08 -2.28 -5.23
CA GLY A 360 -26.96 -2.54 -4.09
C GLY A 360 -26.27 -2.39 -2.73
N MET A 361 -25.06 -1.86 -2.68
CA MET A 361 -24.37 -1.53 -1.42
C MET A 361 -24.95 -0.28 -0.78
N PRO A 362 -24.78 -0.05 0.54
CA PRO A 362 -25.33 1.13 1.21
C PRO A 362 -24.68 2.43 0.72
N SER A 363 -25.41 3.54 0.81
CA SER A 363 -24.78 4.86 0.67
C SER A 363 -23.81 5.11 1.81
N LEU A 364 -22.75 5.87 1.53
CA LEU A 364 -21.81 6.30 2.56
C LEU A 364 -22.54 7.10 3.65
N PRO A 365 -22.21 6.92 4.94
CA PRO A 365 -22.84 7.63 6.03
C PRO A 365 -22.58 9.14 5.93
N GLN A 366 -23.48 9.97 6.47
CA GLN A 366 -23.32 11.43 6.47
C GLN A 366 -21.98 11.84 7.12
N SER A 367 -21.54 11.12 8.15
CA SER A 367 -20.25 11.34 8.82
C SER A 367 -19.04 11.24 7.87
N TYR A 368 -19.11 10.41 6.84
CA TYR A 368 -18.08 10.35 5.80
C TYR A 368 -17.94 11.69 5.08
N TRP A 369 -19.07 12.27 4.63
CA TRP A 369 -19.08 13.53 3.89
C TRP A 369 -18.68 14.73 4.72
N ASP A 370 -18.94 14.68 6.03
CA ASP A 370 -18.64 15.76 6.98
C ASP A 370 -17.18 15.72 7.46
N LYS A 371 -16.56 14.53 7.55
CA LYS A 371 -15.27 14.34 8.23
C LYS A 371 -14.12 13.97 7.30
N THR A 372 -14.40 13.52 6.07
CA THR A 372 -13.39 13.20 5.06
C THR A 372 -12.59 14.44 4.66
N GLN A 373 -11.27 14.30 4.54
CA GLN A 373 -10.41 15.31 3.95
C GLN A 373 -10.33 15.11 2.43
N PHE A 374 -11.11 15.91 1.68
CA PHE A 374 -11.19 15.82 0.21
C PHE A 374 -10.07 16.58 -0.50
N ILE A 375 -9.66 17.74 0.02
CA ILE A 375 -8.66 18.61 -0.60
C ILE A 375 -7.62 19.05 0.42
N LYS A 376 -6.42 19.43 -0.05
CA LYS A 376 -5.39 19.97 0.85
C LYS A 376 -5.89 21.25 1.52
N PRO A 377 -5.91 21.36 2.86
CA PRO A 377 -6.23 22.62 3.55
C PRO A 377 -5.11 23.65 3.35
N ASP A 378 -5.43 24.93 3.51
CA ASP A 378 -4.48 26.05 3.34
C ASP A 378 -3.78 26.46 4.63
N ASP A 379 -4.39 26.12 5.77
CA ASP A 379 -4.03 26.60 7.10
C ASP A 379 -3.12 25.63 7.87
N ARG A 380 -2.81 24.48 7.29
CA ARG A 380 -2.00 23.45 7.95
C ARG A 380 -1.38 22.47 6.96
N ASP A 381 -0.33 21.81 7.40
CA ASP A 381 0.26 20.70 6.69
C ASP A 381 -0.50 19.40 6.94
N VAL A 382 -0.61 18.59 5.89
CA VAL A 382 -1.30 17.29 5.88
C VAL A 382 -0.55 16.28 5.01
N VAL A 383 -0.73 15.00 5.31
CA VAL A 383 -0.28 13.92 4.43
C VAL A 383 -1.27 13.80 3.28
N CYS A 384 -0.85 14.15 2.06
CA CYS A 384 -1.70 14.08 0.86
C CYS A 384 -1.83 12.68 0.25
N HIS A 385 -0.99 11.72 0.65
CA HIS A 385 -1.15 10.32 0.21
C HIS A 385 -2.53 9.81 0.61
N ALA A 386 -3.27 9.24 -0.35
CA ALA A 386 -4.62 8.72 -0.13
C ALA A 386 -4.61 7.60 0.92
N SER A 387 -5.67 7.53 1.70
CA SER A 387 -5.89 6.45 2.66
C SER A 387 -7.34 6.40 3.13
N ALA A 388 -7.84 5.18 3.35
CA ALA A 388 -9.13 4.90 3.95
C ALA A 388 -8.98 4.61 5.45
N TRP A 389 -9.99 4.94 6.23
CA TRP A 389 -9.97 4.86 7.70
C TRP A 389 -11.32 4.39 8.25
N ASP A 390 -11.33 3.34 9.05
CA ASP A 390 -12.37 3.10 10.04
C ASP A 390 -11.90 3.70 11.37
N MET A 391 -12.69 4.59 11.95
CA MET A 391 -12.29 5.34 13.14
C MET A 391 -12.73 4.69 14.45
N ASN A 392 -13.70 3.78 14.41
CA ASN A 392 -14.33 3.30 15.64
C ASN A 392 -14.89 1.88 15.58
N MET A 393 -14.65 1.14 14.49
CA MET A 393 -15.23 -0.20 14.28
C MET A 393 -16.78 -0.23 14.35
N GLU A 394 -17.44 0.91 14.09
CA GLU A 394 -18.89 1.10 14.15
C GLU A 394 -19.43 1.99 13.02
N GLY A 395 -18.67 2.16 11.93
CA GLY A 395 -19.10 2.88 10.73
C GLY A 395 -18.76 4.38 10.68
N ASP A 396 -17.92 4.91 11.58
CA ASP A 396 -17.28 6.22 11.37
C ASP A 396 -16.10 6.02 10.40
N VAL A 397 -16.42 5.89 9.12
CA VAL A 397 -15.43 5.70 8.06
C VAL A 397 -15.08 7.01 7.38
N ARG A 398 -13.84 7.17 6.95
CA ARG A 398 -13.33 8.39 6.30
C ARG A 398 -12.27 8.06 5.25
N THR A 399 -12.10 8.95 4.29
CA THR A 399 -10.89 8.97 3.44
C THR A 399 -10.10 10.26 3.69
N LYS A 400 -8.81 10.20 3.43
CA LYS A 400 -7.90 11.34 3.48
C LYS A 400 -7.19 11.42 2.14
N MET A 401 -7.43 12.49 1.38
CA MET A 401 -6.84 12.76 0.09
C MET A 401 -6.60 14.26 -0.11
N CYS A 402 -5.81 14.62 -1.12
CA CYS A 402 -5.70 15.97 -1.69
C CYS A 402 -6.13 15.90 -3.15
N ILE A 403 -7.43 15.70 -3.38
CA ILE A 403 -8.01 15.39 -4.70
C ILE A 403 -7.82 16.55 -5.67
N LYS A 404 -7.32 16.21 -6.87
CA LYS A 404 -7.26 17.08 -8.04
C LYS A 404 -8.13 16.50 -9.16
N PRO A 405 -8.64 17.34 -10.10
CA PRO A 405 -9.52 16.88 -11.18
C PRO A 405 -8.70 16.19 -12.29
N ASN A 406 -8.19 15.00 -12.04
CA ASN A 406 -7.44 14.19 -13.00
C ASN A 406 -7.80 12.70 -12.89
N GLU A 407 -7.42 11.92 -13.89
CA GLU A 407 -7.68 10.48 -13.97
C GLU A 407 -7.08 9.70 -12.80
N GLU A 408 -5.82 9.99 -12.43
CA GLU A 408 -5.13 9.33 -11.33
C GLU A 408 -5.94 9.43 -10.03
N ASN A 409 -6.36 10.64 -9.66
CA ASN A 409 -7.13 10.84 -8.42
C ASN A 409 -8.54 10.25 -8.52
N PHE A 410 -9.16 10.28 -9.71
CA PHE A 410 -10.47 9.65 -9.92
C PHE A 410 -10.38 8.13 -9.69
N THR A 411 -9.39 7.46 -10.25
CA THR A 411 -9.11 6.04 -10.05
C THR A 411 -8.81 5.73 -8.59
N THR A 412 -7.98 6.56 -7.94
CA THR A 412 -7.63 6.41 -6.52
C THR A 412 -8.86 6.49 -5.62
N ILE A 413 -9.84 7.37 -5.91
CA ILE A 413 -11.09 7.44 -5.14
C ILE A 413 -11.85 6.12 -5.19
N TYR A 414 -11.93 5.45 -6.36
CA TYR A 414 -12.59 4.15 -6.48
C TYR A 414 -11.87 3.07 -5.67
N HIS A 415 -10.54 3.11 -5.66
CA HIS A 415 -9.71 2.22 -4.85
C HIS A 415 -9.95 2.44 -3.34
N GLU A 416 -9.85 3.68 -2.86
CA GLU A 416 -10.04 4.00 -1.44
C GLU A 416 -11.46 3.69 -0.95
N LEU A 417 -12.46 3.91 -1.79
CA LEU A 417 -13.83 3.48 -1.45
C LEU A 417 -13.97 1.96 -1.37
N GLY A 418 -13.14 1.18 -2.07
CA GLY A 418 -13.07 -0.26 -1.90
C GLY A 418 -12.75 -0.64 -0.45
N HIS A 419 -11.75 -0.01 0.14
CA HIS A 419 -11.44 -0.18 1.56
C HIS A 419 -12.62 0.20 2.46
N ILE A 420 -13.24 1.37 2.23
CA ILE A 420 -14.39 1.84 2.99
C ILE A 420 -15.57 0.86 2.92
N TYR A 421 -15.91 0.35 1.74
CA TYR A 421 -17.00 -0.60 1.59
C TYR A 421 -16.69 -1.96 2.21
N TYR A 422 -15.41 -2.35 2.27
CA TYR A 422 -15.00 -3.54 3.00
C TYR A 422 -15.16 -3.33 4.50
N ASP A 423 -14.68 -2.19 5.04
CA ASP A 423 -14.88 -1.80 6.44
C ASP A 423 -16.36 -1.86 6.83
N LEU A 424 -17.22 -1.25 6.03
CA LEU A 424 -18.68 -1.25 6.27
C LEU A 424 -19.29 -2.67 6.21
N ALA A 425 -18.77 -3.54 5.33
CA ALA A 425 -19.32 -4.88 5.16
C ALA A 425 -19.01 -5.79 6.35
N TYR A 426 -17.81 -5.76 6.91
CA TYR A 426 -17.42 -6.59 8.05
C TYR A 426 -17.66 -5.92 9.42
N ASN A 427 -18.09 -4.68 9.46
CA ASN A 427 -18.35 -3.94 10.71
C ASN A 427 -19.28 -4.68 11.71
N PRO A 428 -20.28 -5.51 11.29
CA PRO A 428 -21.08 -6.29 12.22
C PRO A 428 -20.32 -7.44 12.93
N LEU A 429 -19.10 -7.78 12.48
CA LEU A 429 -18.30 -8.85 13.09
C LEU A 429 -17.68 -8.42 14.42
N PRO A 430 -17.30 -9.38 15.29
CA PRO A 430 -16.44 -9.08 16.42
C PRO A 430 -15.13 -8.41 15.99
N PRO A 431 -14.59 -7.46 16.77
CA PRO A 431 -13.41 -6.67 16.42
C PRO A 431 -12.20 -7.45 15.89
N LEU A 432 -11.88 -8.60 16.48
CA LEU A 432 -10.75 -9.43 16.00
C LEU A 432 -10.99 -10.06 14.61
N PHE A 433 -12.21 -9.99 14.07
CA PHE A 433 -12.57 -10.45 12.72
C PHE A 433 -12.80 -9.29 11.74
N GLN A 434 -12.77 -8.05 12.22
CA GLN A 434 -12.89 -6.85 11.38
C GLN A 434 -11.55 -6.59 10.68
N GLY A 435 -11.42 -7.16 9.49
CA GLY A 435 -10.25 -7.07 8.63
C GLY A 435 -10.43 -7.91 7.37
N GLY A 436 -9.53 -7.83 6.43
CA GLY A 436 -9.57 -8.64 5.20
C GLY A 436 -9.37 -10.13 5.48
N ALA A 437 -9.95 -10.98 4.65
CA ALA A 437 -9.78 -12.44 4.74
C ALA A 437 -8.29 -12.85 4.72
N ASN A 438 -7.47 -12.12 3.96
CA ASN A 438 -6.03 -11.97 4.12
C ASN A 438 -5.65 -10.53 3.69
N ASP A 439 -4.41 -10.13 3.90
CA ASP A 439 -3.97 -8.77 3.63
C ASP A 439 -4.00 -8.38 2.12
N GLY A 440 -3.96 -9.36 1.19
CA GLY A 440 -4.13 -9.13 -0.24
C GLY A 440 -5.58 -8.82 -0.66
N PHE A 441 -6.58 -9.24 0.12
CA PHE A 441 -7.99 -8.95 -0.19
C PHE A 441 -8.29 -7.47 -0.10
N HIS A 442 -7.81 -6.78 0.93
CA HIS A 442 -8.08 -5.35 1.10
C HIS A 442 -7.59 -4.53 -0.09
N GLU A 443 -6.38 -4.81 -0.57
CA GLU A 443 -5.81 -4.13 -1.73
C GLU A 443 -6.51 -4.48 -3.05
N ALA A 444 -7.02 -5.71 -3.16
CA ALA A 444 -7.65 -6.18 -4.41
C ALA A 444 -9.05 -5.62 -4.63
N ILE A 445 -9.78 -5.29 -3.56
CA ILE A 445 -11.22 -4.96 -3.65
C ILE A 445 -11.46 -3.68 -4.43
N GLY A 446 -10.79 -2.59 -4.10
CA GLY A 446 -10.92 -1.32 -4.82
C GLY A 446 -10.43 -1.43 -6.26
N ASP A 447 -9.29 -2.08 -6.47
CA ASP A 447 -8.72 -2.32 -7.80
C ASP A 447 -9.65 -3.16 -8.69
N THR A 448 -10.44 -4.06 -8.12
CA THR A 448 -11.49 -4.82 -8.85
C THR A 448 -12.54 -3.90 -9.47
N ILE A 449 -12.96 -2.87 -8.74
CA ILE A 449 -13.92 -1.88 -9.25
C ILE A 449 -13.26 -1.01 -10.33
N VAL A 450 -11.98 -0.65 -10.15
CA VAL A 450 -11.20 0.09 -11.16
C VAL A 450 -11.16 -0.66 -12.48
N LEU A 451 -11.01 -1.99 -12.49
CA LEU A 451 -11.05 -2.78 -13.72
C LEU A 451 -12.41 -2.67 -14.47
N ALA A 452 -13.51 -2.42 -13.76
CA ALA A 452 -14.83 -2.24 -14.34
C ALA A 452 -15.09 -0.82 -14.90
N MET A 453 -14.13 0.12 -14.73
CA MET A 453 -14.15 1.46 -15.31
C MET A 453 -13.82 1.42 -16.80
N THR A 454 -14.55 0.59 -17.53
CA THR A 454 -14.38 0.42 -19.00
C THR A 454 -14.77 1.70 -19.75
N PRO A 455 -14.33 1.87 -21.03
CA PRO A 455 -14.76 2.98 -21.87
C PRO A 455 -16.28 3.13 -21.93
N LYS A 456 -17.01 2.00 -21.95
CA LYS A 456 -18.48 1.96 -21.94
C LYS A 456 -19.04 2.54 -20.63
N TYR A 457 -18.47 2.20 -19.50
CA TYR A 457 -18.88 2.78 -18.20
C TYR A 457 -18.56 4.28 -18.18
N LEU A 458 -17.35 4.70 -18.52
CA LEU A 458 -16.94 6.11 -18.51
C LEU A 458 -17.81 6.97 -19.43
N SER A 459 -18.22 6.42 -20.60
CA SER A 459 -19.18 7.08 -21.49
C SER A 459 -20.58 7.19 -20.87
N SER A 460 -21.04 6.14 -20.18
CA SER A 460 -22.36 6.13 -19.53
C SER A 460 -22.51 7.21 -18.44
N ILE A 461 -21.40 7.60 -17.81
CA ILE A 461 -21.35 8.68 -16.80
C ILE A 461 -20.88 10.03 -17.36
N GLY A 462 -20.74 10.13 -18.70
CA GLY A 462 -20.46 11.38 -19.42
C GLY A 462 -19.04 11.92 -19.28
N LEU A 463 -18.05 11.07 -18.99
CA LEU A 463 -16.64 11.46 -18.88
C LEU A 463 -15.86 11.30 -20.19
N VAL A 464 -16.31 10.45 -21.07
CA VAL A 464 -15.79 10.29 -22.44
C VAL A 464 -16.95 10.26 -23.43
N ASP A 465 -16.69 10.66 -24.68
CA ASP A 465 -17.63 10.45 -25.79
C ASP A 465 -17.80 8.93 -26.04
N ALA A 466 -18.83 8.56 -26.80
CA ALA A 466 -19.03 7.14 -27.15
C ALA A 466 -17.75 6.58 -27.76
N PRO A 467 -17.13 5.56 -27.13
CA PRO A 467 -15.83 5.11 -27.55
C PRO A 467 -15.90 4.47 -28.92
N THR A 468 -15.03 4.91 -29.83
CA THR A 468 -14.70 4.12 -31.01
C THR A 468 -13.63 3.13 -30.54
N GLU A 469 -14.05 1.94 -30.13
CA GLU A 469 -13.11 0.91 -29.69
C GLU A 469 -12.36 0.38 -30.92
N SER A 470 -11.14 0.87 -31.12
CA SER A 470 -10.21 0.25 -32.06
C SER A 470 -9.34 -0.77 -31.33
N ARG A 471 -8.88 -1.80 -32.03
CA ARG A 471 -7.94 -2.79 -31.48
C ARG A 471 -6.68 -2.11 -30.94
N GLU A 472 -6.22 -1.05 -31.62
CA GLU A 472 -5.06 -0.25 -31.23
C GLU A 472 -5.27 0.44 -29.89
N ALA A 473 -6.46 1.00 -29.66
CA ALA A 473 -6.81 1.61 -28.38
C ALA A 473 -6.84 0.60 -27.23
N VAL A 474 -7.42 -0.58 -27.47
CA VAL A 474 -7.43 -1.67 -26.47
C VAL A 474 -6.01 -2.09 -26.12
N ILE A 475 -5.14 -2.29 -27.13
CA ILE A 475 -3.74 -2.70 -26.91
C ILE A 475 -2.98 -1.62 -26.14
N ASN A 476 -3.14 -0.33 -26.47
CA ASN A 476 -2.50 0.77 -25.73
C ASN A 476 -2.96 0.82 -24.26
N ASN A 477 -4.25 0.72 -24.00
CA ASN A 477 -4.78 0.75 -22.65
C ASN A 477 -4.28 -0.44 -21.82
N GLN A 478 -4.30 -1.65 -22.39
CA GLN A 478 -3.76 -2.83 -21.73
C GLN A 478 -2.25 -2.76 -21.54
N MET A 479 -1.50 -2.16 -22.47
CA MET A 479 -0.07 -1.94 -22.32
C MET A 479 0.22 -1.01 -21.12
N ARG A 480 -0.51 0.12 -20.98
CA ARG A 480 -0.36 1.01 -19.82
C ARG A 480 -0.56 0.26 -18.50
N MET A 481 -1.62 -0.55 -18.42
CA MET A 481 -1.89 -1.37 -17.25
C MET A 481 -0.84 -2.46 -17.04
N ALA A 482 -0.32 -3.09 -18.11
CA ALA A 482 0.71 -4.11 -18.01
C ALA A 482 2.05 -3.52 -17.53
N LEU A 483 2.40 -2.30 -17.96
CA LEU A 483 3.62 -1.61 -17.54
C LEU A 483 3.64 -1.26 -16.04
N SER A 484 2.49 -1.17 -15.37
CA SER A 484 2.42 -1.01 -13.91
C SER A 484 2.07 -2.31 -13.19
N GLY A 485 1.12 -3.10 -13.70
CA GLY A 485 0.58 -4.27 -13.00
C GLY A 485 1.36 -5.57 -13.23
N VAL A 486 1.70 -5.88 -14.50
CA VAL A 486 2.44 -7.12 -14.84
C VAL A 486 3.92 -6.98 -14.46
N SER A 487 4.53 -5.81 -14.71
CA SER A 487 5.92 -5.53 -14.33
C SER A 487 6.16 -5.61 -12.82
N PHE A 488 5.11 -5.32 -12.02
CA PHE A 488 5.17 -5.35 -10.57
C PHE A 488 5.30 -6.77 -9.99
N LEU A 489 4.67 -7.77 -10.60
CA LEU A 489 4.51 -9.10 -10.00
C LEU A 489 5.82 -9.76 -9.54
N PRO A 490 6.89 -9.83 -10.34
CA PRO A 490 8.13 -10.46 -9.89
C PRO A 490 8.79 -9.71 -8.73
N PHE A 491 8.65 -8.39 -8.67
CA PHE A 491 9.15 -7.59 -7.54
C PHE A 491 8.30 -7.81 -6.28
N GLY A 492 6.97 -7.82 -6.41
CA GLY A 492 6.04 -8.12 -5.33
C GLY A 492 6.31 -9.47 -4.69
N LEU A 493 6.68 -10.46 -5.51
CA LEU A 493 7.03 -11.80 -5.04
C LEU A 493 8.39 -11.85 -4.34
N MET A 494 9.44 -11.23 -4.91
CA MET A 494 10.81 -11.49 -4.49
C MET A 494 11.21 -10.83 -3.15
N ILE A 495 10.58 -9.72 -2.77
CA ILE A 495 10.95 -9.00 -1.53
C ILE A 495 10.79 -9.89 -0.31
N ASP A 496 9.64 -10.53 -0.15
CA ASP A 496 9.40 -11.39 1.01
C ASP A 496 10.16 -12.72 0.90
N ARG A 497 10.43 -13.20 -0.31
CA ARG A 497 11.35 -14.34 -0.50
C ARG A 497 12.71 -14.05 0.09
N TRP A 498 13.23 -12.84 -0.14
CA TRP A 498 14.48 -12.41 0.46
C TRP A 498 14.35 -12.32 1.99
N ARG A 499 13.30 -11.67 2.52
CA ARG A 499 13.11 -11.50 3.97
C ARG A 499 12.90 -12.84 4.68
N TRP A 500 12.10 -13.75 4.11
CA TRP A 500 11.92 -15.08 4.69
C TRP A 500 13.23 -15.83 4.79
N GLY A 501 14.06 -15.78 3.74
CA GLY A 501 15.40 -16.38 3.78
C GLY A 501 16.34 -15.72 4.80
N VAL A 502 16.19 -14.43 5.04
CA VAL A 502 16.92 -13.72 6.10
C VAL A 502 16.44 -14.15 7.49
N PHE A 503 15.14 -14.26 7.69
CA PHE A 503 14.56 -14.65 8.98
C PHE A 503 14.86 -16.12 9.32
N ASP A 504 14.78 -17.05 8.37
CA ASP A 504 15.08 -18.47 8.59
C ASP A 504 16.58 -18.79 8.58
N GLY A 505 17.44 -17.83 8.20
CA GLY A 505 18.89 -17.93 8.19
C GLY A 505 19.47 -18.60 6.94
N SER A 506 18.67 -18.93 5.92
CA SER A 506 19.16 -19.40 4.63
C SER A 506 19.88 -18.28 3.83
N ILE A 507 19.54 -17.03 4.10
CA ILE A 507 20.25 -15.83 3.65
C ILE A 507 20.91 -15.20 4.88
N THR A 508 22.25 -15.19 4.89
CA THR A 508 23.03 -14.71 6.04
C THR A 508 23.55 -13.29 5.80
N PRO A 509 24.03 -12.61 6.83
CA PRO A 509 24.71 -11.33 6.66
C PRO A 509 25.82 -11.32 5.60
N ASP A 510 26.47 -12.44 5.38
CA ASP A 510 27.59 -12.54 4.41
C ASP A 510 27.14 -12.54 2.94
N ASN A 511 25.83 -12.66 2.68
CA ASN A 511 25.29 -12.72 1.32
C ASN A 511 23.94 -11.96 1.13
N TYR A 512 23.63 -11.00 1.98
CA TYR A 512 22.38 -10.20 1.90
C TYR A 512 22.21 -9.55 0.54
N ASN A 513 23.24 -8.85 0.06
CA ASN A 513 23.18 -8.10 -1.19
C ASN A 513 23.22 -9.02 -2.40
N LYS A 514 24.09 -10.04 -2.35
CA LYS A 514 24.16 -11.06 -3.41
C LYS A 514 22.83 -11.79 -3.59
N ALA A 515 22.23 -12.28 -2.50
CA ALA A 515 20.93 -12.98 -2.55
C ALA A 515 19.80 -12.08 -3.08
N TRP A 516 19.82 -10.79 -2.76
CA TRP A 516 18.89 -9.81 -3.32
C TRP A 516 18.99 -9.74 -4.84
N TRP A 517 20.20 -9.61 -5.38
CA TRP A 517 20.43 -9.54 -6.83
C TRP A 517 20.21 -10.86 -7.54
N ASP A 518 20.49 -11.98 -6.91
CA ASP A 518 20.15 -13.32 -7.44
C ASP A 518 18.63 -13.47 -7.60
N LEU A 519 17.84 -13.01 -6.63
CA LEU A 519 16.37 -13.01 -6.71
C LEU A 519 15.85 -12.04 -7.77
N LYS A 520 16.44 -10.84 -7.90
CA LYS A 520 16.10 -9.89 -8.96
C LYS A 520 16.41 -10.46 -10.35
N ALA A 521 17.56 -11.08 -10.54
CA ALA A 521 17.87 -11.75 -11.78
C ALA A 521 16.90 -12.90 -12.06
N LYS A 522 16.59 -13.72 -11.05
CA LYS A 522 15.66 -14.85 -11.19
C LYS A 522 14.26 -14.44 -11.59
N TYR A 523 13.66 -13.49 -10.88
CA TYR A 523 12.24 -13.14 -11.03
C TYR A 523 12.01 -11.96 -11.98
N GLN A 524 12.81 -10.89 -11.88
CA GLN A 524 12.60 -9.69 -12.69
C GLN A 524 13.39 -9.68 -14.01
N GLY A 525 14.40 -10.52 -14.18
CA GLY A 525 15.26 -10.46 -15.36
C GLY A 525 16.11 -9.19 -15.43
N VAL A 526 16.52 -8.66 -14.28
CA VAL A 526 17.32 -7.42 -14.17
C VAL A 526 18.59 -7.65 -13.37
N ALA A 527 19.61 -6.86 -13.67
CA ALA A 527 20.86 -6.85 -12.91
C ALA A 527 21.41 -5.43 -12.79
N PRO A 528 22.28 -5.15 -11.80
CA PRO A 528 22.92 -3.84 -11.69
C PRO A 528 23.97 -3.68 -12.79
N ALA A 529 24.10 -2.46 -13.34
CA ALA A 529 25.12 -2.15 -14.36
C ALA A 529 26.56 -2.09 -13.82
N SER A 530 26.73 -2.15 -12.49
CA SER A 530 28.02 -2.17 -11.80
C SER A 530 28.00 -3.22 -10.70
N THR A 531 29.19 -3.66 -10.28
CA THR A 531 29.33 -4.60 -9.16
C THR A 531 28.76 -4.02 -7.88
N ARG A 532 27.90 -4.81 -7.20
CA ARG A 532 27.23 -4.47 -5.93
C ARG A 532 27.55 -5.56 -4.91
N GLY A 533 28.71 -5.43 -4.24
CA GLY A 533 29.17 -6.40 -3.24
C GLY A 533 28.45 -6.28 -1.89
N GLU A 534 28.96 -7.01 -0.89
CA GLU A 534 28.36 -7.03 0.46
C GLU A 534 28.65 -5.76 1.28
N GLU A 535 29.44 -4.83 0.77
CA GLU A 535 29.60 -3.48 1.32
C GLU A 535 28.36 -2.60 1.10
N PHE A 536 27.43 -3.01 0.21
CA PHE A 536 26.12 -2.39 -0.01
C PHE A 536 25.02 -3.07 0.80
N PHE A 537 23.87 -2.40 0.90
CA PHE A 537 22.64 -2.95 1.45
C PHE A 537 21.46 -2.51 0.60
N ASP A 538 21.42 -2.98 -0.66
CA ASP A 538 20.41 -2.61 -1.64
C ASP A 538 18.97 -2.98 -1.25
N PRO A 539 18.71 -4.05 -0.48
CA PRO A 539 17.36 -4.30 0.08
C PRO A 539 16.84 -3.13 0.91
N GLY A 540 17.70 -2.46 1.65
CA GLY A 540 17.34 -1.28 2.46
C GLY A 540 16.90 -0.05 1.65
N ALA A 541 17.19 -0.01 0.35
CA ALA A 541 16.75 1.05 -0.54
C ALA A 541 15.23 1.05 -0.81
N LYS A 542 14.51 -0.02 -0.45
CA LYS A 542 13.05 -0.09 -0.49
C LYS A 542 12.47 0.07 0.90
N TYR A 543 11.64 1.08 1.12
CA TYR A 543 11.04 1.45 2.41
C TYR A 543 10.51 0.23 3.21
N HIS A 544 9.84 -0.71 2.56
CA HIS A 544 9.21 -1.87 3.20
C HIS A 544 10.21 -2.81 3.90
N VAL A 545 11.50 -2.71 3.61
CA VAL A 545 12.55 -3.46 4.31
C VAL A 545 12.90 -2.79 5.63
N PRO A 546 13.35 -1.52 5.70
CA PRO A 546 13.59 -0.83 6.97
C PRO A 546 12.31 -0.56 7.76
N GLY A 547 11.17 -0.31 7.11
CA GLY A 547 9.85 -0.14 7.74
C GLY A 547 9.13 -1.45 8.08
N ASN A 548 9.77 -2.58 7.86
CA ASN A 548 9.29 -3.93 8.23
C ASN A 548 7.85 -4.24 7.82
N THR A 549 7.42 -3.78 6.64
CA THR A 549 6.06 -4.01 6.13
C THR A 549 6.04 -5.26 5.23
N PRO A 550 5.24 -6.31 5.53
CA PRO A 550 5.07 -7.47 4.65
C PRO A 550 4.65 -7.06 3.24
N TYR A 551 5.16 -7.74 2.22
CA TYR A 551 5.02 -7.32 0.82
C TYR A 551 4.27 -8.31 -0.08
N THR A 552 4.18 -9.57 0.30
CA THR A 552 3.46 -10.63 -0.44
C THR A 552 2.00 -10.25 -0.70
N ARG A 553 1.38 -9.44 0.18
CA ARG A 553 0.02 -8.90 0.02
C ARG A 553 -0.20 -8.22 -1.33
N TYR A 554 0.76 -7.44 -1.81
CA TYR A 554 0.65 -6.71 -3.07
C TYR A 554 0.75 -7.64 -4.28
N PHE A 555 1.57 -8.69 -4.20
CA PHE A 555 1.61 -9.73 -5.23
C PHE A 555 0.27 -10.48 -5.33
N LEU A 556 -0.28 -10.87 -4.18
CA LEU A 556 -1.57 -11.56 -4.12
C LEU A 556 -2.72 -10.64 -4.58
N ALA A 557 -2.71 -9.38 -4.16
CA ALA A 557 -3.73 -8.41 -4.55
C ALA A 557 -3.81 -8.22 -6.07
N ARG A 558 -2.65 -8.13 -6.74
CA ARG A 558 -2.59 -8.01 -8.21
C ARG A 558 -3.18 -9.21 -8.95
N ILE A 559 -3.20 -10.38 -8.36
CA ILE A 559 -3.84 -11.58 -8.93
C ILE A 559 -5.31 -11.63 -8.54
N LEU A 560 -5.60 -11.41 -7.25
CA LEU A 560 -6.96 -11.46 -6.70
C LEU A 560 -7.91 -10.47 -7.36
N GLN A 561 -7.46 -9.25 -7.69
CA GLN A 561 -8.31 -8.25 -8.35
C GLN A 561 -8.91 -8.77 -9.68
N PHE A 562 -8.14 -9.51 -10.47
CA PHE A 562 -8.65 -10.10 -11.71
C PHE A 562 -9.55 -11.31 -11.45
N GLN A 563 -9.27 -12.07 -10.40
CA GLN A 563 -10.07 -13.20 -10.01
C GLN A 563 -11.44 -12.75 -9.46
N PHE A 564 -11.47 -11.70 -8.65
CA PHE A 564 -12.71 -11.06 -8.19
C PHE A 564 -13.47 -10.42 -9.36
N TYR A 565 -12.78 -9.72 -10.24
CA TYR A 565 -13.36 -9.10 -11.42
C TYR A 565 -14.06 -10.12 -12.31
N LYS A 566 -13.38 -11.24 -12.60
CA LYS A 566 -14.00 -12.34 -13.37
C LYS A 566 -15.23 -12.93 -12.64
N GLY A 567 -15.12 -13.16 -11.34
CA GLY A 567 -16.25 -13.65 -10.53
C GLY A 567 -17.47 -12.73 -10.58
N LEU A 568 -17.24 -11.40 -10.57
CA LEU A 568 -18.31 -10.40 -10.71
C LEU A 568 -18.88 -10.35 -12.12
N CYS A 569 -18.05 -10.47 -13.14
CA CYS A 569 -18.51 -10.54 -14.53
C CYS A 569 -19.34 -11.79 -14.80
N ASP A 570 -18.91 -12.93 -14.27
CA ASP A 570 -19.66 -14.20 -14.36
C ASP A 570 -20.99 -14.10 -13.61
N ALA A 571 -21.01 -13.50 -12.41
CA ALA A 571 -22.21 -13.24 -11.64
C ALA A 571 -23.18 -12.28 -12.35
N ALA A 572 -22.65 -11.32 -13.10
CA ALA A 572 -23.44 -10.40 -13.93
C ALA A 572 -23.96 -11.07 -15.23
N GLY A 573 -23.59 -12.32 -15.49
CA GLY A 573 -23.97 -13.05 -16.71
C GLY A 573 -23.24 -12.58 -17.98
N TYR A 574 -22.13 -11.84 -17.85
CA TYR A 574 -21.35 -11.34 -18.98
C TYR A 574 -20.69 -12.49 -19.77
N LYS A 575 -20.70 -12.41 -21.10
CA LYS A 575 -20.16 -13.45 -22.01
C LYS A 575 -19.19 -12.93 -23.07
N GLY A 576 -18.85 -11.64 -23.03
CA GLY A 576 -17.88 -11.03 -23.94
C GLY A 576 -16.43 -11.17 -23.44
N PRO A 577 -15.47 -10.50 -24.12
CA PRO A 577 -14.08 -10.43 -23.66
C PRO A 577 -13.97 -9.83 -22.26
N LEU A 578 -13.18 -10.47 -21.40
CA LEU A 578 -13.14 -10.09 -19.98
C LEU A 578 -12.79 -8.59 -19.78
N HIS A 579 -11.86 -8.04 -20.56
CA HIS A 579 -11.43 -6.64 -20.45
C HIS A 579 -12.49 -5.59 -20.84
N GLU A 580 -13.60 -6.01 -21.46
CA GLU A 580 -14.73 -5.14 -21.80
C GLU A 580 -15.88 -5.21 -20.79
N CYS A 581 -15.76 -6.10 -19.77
CA CYS A 581 -16.82 -6.32 -18.80
C CYS A 581 -17.02 -5.09 -17.92
N THR A 582 -18.27 -4.68 -17.76
CA THR A 582 -18.68 -3.83 -16.64
C THR A 582 -19.91 -4.45 -15.99
N PHE A 583 -19.90 -4.47 -14.68
CA PHE A 583 -21.01 -4.94 -13.85
C PHE A 583 -21.73 -3.80 -13.13
N TYR A 584 -21.47 -2.55 -13.54
CA TYR A 584 -22.19 -1.37 -13.02
C TYR A 584 -23.70 -1.58 -13.13
N GLY A 585 -24.43 -1.33 -12.05
CA GLY A 585 -25.86 -1.52 -11.96
C GLY A 585 -26.32 -2.96 -11.73
N ASN A 586 -25.44 -3.96 -11.71
CA ASN A 586 -25.80 -5.35 -11.54
C ASN A 586 -25.87 -5.73 -10.06
N LYS A 587 -27.09 -5.78 -9.52
CA LYS A 587 -27.34 -6.07 -8.09
C LYS A 587 -27.02 -7.51 -7.70
N GLU A 588 -27.11 -8.48 -8.60
CA GLU A 588 -26.77 -9.87 -8.30
C GLU A 588 -25.25 -10.02 -8.08
N ALA A 589 -24.45 -9.43 -8.97
CA ALA A 589 -23.00 -9.36 -8.78
C ALA A 589 -22.65 -8.64 -7.47
N GLY A 590 -23.32 -7.51 -7.20
CA GLY A 590 -23.10 -6.75 -5.97
C GLY A 590 -23.48 -7.52 -4.70
N GLN A 591 -24.56 -8.29 -4.69
CA GLN A 591 -24.95 -9.14 -3.56
C GLN A 591 -23.90 -10.21 -3.26
N LYS A 592 -23.37 -10.88 -4.29
CA LYS A 592 -22.28 -11.86 -4.10
C LYS A 592 -21.01 -11.21 -3.59
N TYR A 593 -20.69 -10.02 -4.11
CA TYR A 593 -19.54 -9.26 -3.63
C TYR A 593 -19.69 -8.88 -2.16
N TRP A 594 -20.81 -8.29 -1.79
CA TRP A 594 -21.10 -7.92 -0.40
C TRP A 594 -21.09 -9.11 0.55
N ALA A 595 -21.63 -10.27 0.12
CA ALA A 595 -21.59 -11.50 0.89
C ALA A 595 -20.15 -11.97 1.18
N MET A 596 -19.26 -11.88 0.17
CA MET A 596 -17.83 -12.16 0.34
C MET A 596 -17.18 -11.16 1.31
N LEU A 597 -17.39 -9.86 1.12
CA LEU A 597 -16.82 -8.80 1.97
C LEU A 597 -17.27 -8.93 3.44
N SER A 598 -18.53 -9.29 3.67
CA SER A 598 -19.11 -9.42 5.02
C SER A 598 -18.49 -10.55 5.86
N LYS A 599 -17.68 -11.43 5.26
CA LYS A 599 -16.97 -12.47 6.01
C LYS A 599 -15.75 -11.91 6.75
N GLY A 600 -15.18 -10.79 6.30
CA GLY A 600 -13.97 -10.25 6.90
C GLY A 600 -12.91 -11.33 7.12
N ALA A 601 -12.28 -11.34 8.27
CA ALA A 601 -11.31 -12.35 8.70
C ALA A 601 -11.93 -13.51 9.49
N SER A 602 -13.28 -13.65 9.54
CA SER A 602 -13.97 -14.65 10.39
C SER A 602 -13.78 -16.09 9.95
N GLN A 603 -13.39 -16.31 8.69
CA GLN A 603 -13.14 -17.64 8.13
C GLN A 603 -11.88 -17.63 7.25
N PRO A 604 -11.29 -18.79 6.92
CA PRO A 604 -10.17 -18.87 5.99
C PRO A 604 -10.49 -18.24 4.62
N TRP A 605 -9.51 -17.53 4.04
CA TRP A 605 -9.71 -16.82 2.77
C TRP A 605 -10.17 -17.72 1.61
N GLN A 606 -9.82 -19.01 1.64
CA GLN A 606 -10.27 -19.98 0.63
C GLN A 606 -11.78 -20.08 0.58
N ALA A 607 -12.43 -20.17 1.75
CA ALA A 607 -13.88 -20.20 1.85
C ALA A 607 -14.49 -18.86 1.41
N THR A 608 -13.87 -17.74 1.80
CA THR A 608 -14.30 -16.39 1.43
C THR A 608 -14.17 -16.16 -0.09
N LEU A 609 -13.07 -16.58 -0.71
CA LEU A 609 -12.88 -16.50 -2.16
C LEU A 609 -13.96 -17.29 -2.92
N LYS A 610 -14.30 -18.48 -2.42
CA LYS A 610 -15.27 -19.36 -3.03
C LYS A 610 -16.69 -18.77 -3.08
N GLU A 611 -17.06 -17.91 -2.14
CA GLU A 611 -18.36 -17.22 -2.12
C GLU A 611 -18.61 -16.42 -3.42
N LEU A 612 -17.57 -15.76 -3.94
CA LEU A 612 -17.68 -14.96 -5.16
C LEU A 612 -17.33 -15.75 -6.42
N THR A 613 -16.26 -16.54 -6.38
CA THR A 613 -15.62 -17.09 -7.58
C THR A 613 -15.99 -18.56 -7.84
N GLY A 614 -16.60 -19.24 -6.86
CA GLY A 614 -16.88 -20.68 -6.92
C GLY A 614 -15.66 -21.58 -6.72
N THR A 615 -14.44 -21.01 -6.60
CA THR A 615 -13.19 -21.74 -6.35
C THR A 615 -12.53 -21.29 -5.04
N ASP A 616 -11.90 -22.21 -4.35
CA ASP A 616 -11.13 -22.00 -3.13
C ASP A 616 -9.61 -21.87 -3.38
N LYS A 617 -9.22 -21.70 -4.66
CA LYS A 617 -7.81 -21.62 -5.07
C LYS A 617 -7.49 -20.29 -5.73
N LEU A 618 -6.33 -19.75 -5.42
CA LEU A 618 -5.76 -18.63 -6.15
C LEU A 618 -5.47 -19.05 -7.60
N ASP A 619 -5.81 -18.19 -8.54
CA ASP A 619 -5.59 -18.43 -9.98
C ASP A 619 -5.29 -17.14 -10.72
N ALA A 620 -4.19 -17.12 -11.46
CA ALA A 620 -3.81 -16.01 -12.32
C ALA A 620 -4.43 -16.09 -13.73
N GLY A 621 -5.18 -17.16 -14.04
CA GLY A 621 -5.87 -17.33 -15.32
C GLY A 621 -6.71 -16.13 -15.73
N PRO A 622 -7.56 -15.56 -14.86
CA PRO A 622 -8.34 -14.35 -15.16
C PRO A 622 -7.48 -13.14 -15.56
N MET A 623 -6.31 -12.95 -14.95
CA MET A 623 -5.38 -11.89 -15.34
C MET A 623 -4.85 -12.12 -16.75
N ILE A 624 -4.45 -13.34 -17.08
CA ILE A 624 -3.96 -13.70 -18.42
C ILE A 624 -5.07 -13.54 -19.46
N GLU A 625 -6.30 -13.93 -19.14
CA GLU A 625 -7.49 -13.73 -19.98
C GLU A 625 -7.73 -12.25 -20.26
N TYR A 626 -7.67 -11.40 -19.22
CA TYR A 626 -7.85 -9.95 -19.33
C TYR A 626 -6.82 -9.31 -20.27
N PHE A 627 -5.57 -9.67 -20.16
CA PHE A 627 -4.46 -9.13 -20.94
C PHE A 627 -4.22 -9.86 -22.28
N SER A 628 -5.11 -10.78 -22.70
CA SER A 628 -4.89 -11.57 -23.91
C SER A 628 -4.63 -10.73 -25.17
N PRO A 629 -5.32 -9.59 -25.46
CA PRO A 629 -5.04 -8.76 -26.65
C PRO A 629 -3.60 -8.23 -26.69
N VAL A 630 -3.12 -7.64 -25.60
CA VAL A 630 -1.75 -7.11 -25.55
C VAL A 630 -0.69 -8.22 -25.53
N ASN A 631 -0.99 -9.36 -24.91
CA ASN A 631 -0.08 -10.49 -24.87
C ASN A 631 0.10 -11.11 -26.27
N GLU A 632 -0.97 -11.24 -27.04
CA GLU A 632 -0.89 -11.69 -28.43
C GLU A 632 -0.11 -10.70 -29.29
N TRP A 633 -0.36 -9.40 -29.12
CA TRP A 633 0.38 -8.35 -29.80
C TRP A 633 1.88 -8.39 -29.43
N LEU A 634 2.22 -8.53 -28.17
CA LEU A 634 3.62 -8.65 -27.72
C LEU A 634 4.33 -9.85 -28.36
N LYS A 635 3.67 -11.01 -28.45
CA LYS A 635 4.22 -12.19 -29.14
C LYS A 635 4.53 -11.89 -30.61
N GLN A 636 3.65 -11.15 -31.30
CA GLN A 636 3.88 -10.73 -32.68
C GLN A 636 5.07 -9.76 -32.80
N GLN A 637 5.19 -8.80 -31.86
CA GLN A 637 6.30 -7.85 -31.86
C GLN A 637 7.66 -8.50 -31.58
N ASN A 638 7.65 -9.58 -30.83
CA ASN A 638 8.85 -10.31 -30.42
C ASN A 638 9.19 -11.49 -31.35
N GLU A 639 8.46 -11.66 -32.45
CA GLU A 639 8.72 -12.74 -33.39
C GLU A 639 10.16 -12.70 -33.89
N GLY A 640 10.87 -13.82 -33.82
CA GLY A 640 12.28 -13.94 -34.17
C GLY A 640 13.28 -13.44 -33.11
N GLN A 641 12.81 -12.93 -31.96
CA GLN A 641 13.67 -12.56 -30.85
C GLN A 641 13.79 -13.70 -29.82
N MET A 642 14.96 -13.83 -29.22
CA MET A 642 15.14 -14.73 -28.06
C MET A 642 14.61 -14.01 -26.81
N CYS A 643 13.40 -14.35 -26.39
CA CYS A 643 12.81 -13.84 -25.15
C CYS A 643 13.24 -14.67 -23.95
N GLY A 644 13.09 -14.09 -22.75
CA GLY A 644 13.59 -14.66 -21.51
C GLY A 644 15.02 -14.25 -21.21
N TRP A 645 15.51 -14.73 -20.08
CA TRP A 645 16.87 -14.48 -19.57
C TRP A 645 17.40 -15.70 -18.81
N GLN A 646 18.69 -15.73 -18.56
CA GLN A 646 19.30 -16.72 -17.68
C GLN A 646 19.76 -16.04 -16.39
N ALA A 647 19.19 -16.48 -15.27
CA ALA A 647 19.63 -16.06 -13.94
C ALA A 647 20.94 -16.76 -13.60
N SER A 648 22.05 -16.38 -14.22
CA SER A 648 23.38 -16.83 -13.83
C SER A 648 24.14 -15.69 -13.18
N ALA A 649 24.99 -16.06 -12.22
CA ALA A 649 25.79 -15.20 -11.37
C ALA A 649 26.32 -13.93 -12.08
N ALA A 650 26.45 -12.86 -11.29
CA ALA A 650 26.97 -11.56 -11.70
C ALA A 650 28.08 -11.64 -12.77
N PRO A 651 28.08 -10.72 -13.75
CA PRO A 651 29.16 -10.67 -14.74
C PRO A 651 30.49 -10.55 -13.99
N ALA A 652 31.44 -11.38 -14.38
CA ALA A 652 32.84 -11.20 -13.98
C ALA A 652 33.23 -9.75 -14.37
N ALA A 653 33.73 -8.99 -13.40
CA ALA A 653 34.21 -7.65 -13.62
C ALA A 653 35.15 -7.63 -14.83
N LYS A 654 34.84 -6.79 -15.83
CA LYS A 654 35.80 -6.40 -16.87
C LYS A 654 36.66 -5.29 -16.37
#